data_fdae7d37b633397868fe587aef88913a
#
_entry.id   fdae7d37b633397868fe587aef88913a
#
_cell.length_a   1.000
_cell.length_b   1.000
_cell.length_c   1.000
_cell.angle_alpha   90.00
_cell.angle_beta   90.00
_cell.angle_gamma   90.00
#
_symmetry.space_group_name_H-M   'P 1'
#
loop_
_entity.id
_entity.type
_entity.pdbx_description
1 polymer ?
#
loop_
_entity_poly.entity_id
_entity_poly.type
_entity_poly.pdbx_seq_one_letter_code
_entity_poly.pdbx_strand_id
1 'polypeptide(L)'
;MKKLYFYALSFLAVNTLIGANLADSSQIKKQKEGTPPPLITPNLTQSYFPENQFDHSRRNEYFFVTDKINSAMSPFKLTSGVYNGSFYGSALTQMRASNVYGALNFGYTKANDYKDGAGQKVGFGYKRKNGALMLGLVPNELNELKFTYLRDEILDDKQPQHGMDSRKTTRDIFKFDARLGEENLDNTLSYGARYRKIRRENDNYSLRQVPSAAMMLPLVKMKRDIWDYYLKYDLEFSRHHNQIGFSYENDDHKGYRYKHNLNAPDMQNAFRVPDVSVDRYKIFDNFRVTIDEQNAILLALAYEINRAKANANDTALNHGNFPSPRKIYQRYYGVNFDGKVDQEALSAELEYDFTPTSTQKYSLNLAHIERIGDNTERFSALFNPYIFNNPTTPQEKKMFKKMFKNMWGKQMNIGNPFLKNEEHNFIKLGANLKSENYKGYMNSLFGDAYEFGGELLLDEVKNLIIYDRLQRDGAFIVRNVDARIFSAKAYSKYNFNPNFGAKIDAIYTYGQNKTDARALYQVRPFEVNLNLDYKDYFSLGTYNFGSNLRAVSRQSRGDFDVKTGLGIDNKESAKGFATMDLYAGLNFKDKFGMRLGVNNIFDKKYSEFISGNHVEALAPSVVNAPGRNIYLSFHAAF
;
A
#
# COMPACT_ATOMS: atom_id res chain seq x y z
N MET A 1 -35.72 -8.44 13.63
CA MET A 1 -34.81 -9.37 14.31
C MET A 1 -34.31 -10.52 13.43
N LYS A 2 -34.20 -10.38 12.10
CA LYS A 2 -33.62 -11.39 11.20
C LYS A 2 -32.38 -10.88 10.44
N LYS A 3 -31.78 -9.73 10.79
CA LYS A 3 -30.60 -9.12 10.14
C LYS A 3 -29.39 -8.97 11.06
N LEU A 4 -29.32 -9.69 12.19
CA LEU A 4 -28.29 -9.44 13.21
C LEU A 4 -27.23 -10.55 13.34
N TYR A 5 -27.11 -11.47 12.38
CA TYR A 5 -26.22 -12.62 12.50
C TYR A 5 -25.22 -12.72 11.35
N PHE A 6 -24.43 -11.69 11.11
CA PHE A 6 -23.34 -11.90 10.15
C PHE A 6 -22.32 -10.77 10.25
N TYR A 7 -21.22 -10.96 10.99
CA TYR A 7 -20.17 -9.95 10.99
C TYR A 7 -18.82 -10.44 11.48
N ALA A 8 -17.87 -10.69 10.63
CA ALA A 8 -16.46 -10.74 10.98
C ALA A 8 -15.44 -11.00 9.87
N LEU A 9 -15.56 -10.52 8.64
CA LEU A 9 -14.65 -11.03 7.61
C LEU A 9 -13.76 -10.05 6.89
N SER A 10 -14.01 -8.79 6.93
CA SER A 10 -13.13 -7.84 6.25
C SER A 10 -11.81 -7.58 6.98
N PHE A 11 -11.65 -8.10 8.21
CA PHE A 11 -10.37 -8.00 8.94
C PHE A 11 -9.42 -9.16 8.62
N LEU A 12 -9.92 -10.33 8.27
CA LEU A 12 -9.06 -11.47 7.96
C LEU A 12 -8.60 -11.49 6.51
N ALA A 13 -9.42 -11.08 5.56
CA ALA A 13 -8.95 -10.94 4.19
C ALA A 13 -7.93 -9.80 4.03
N VAL A 14 -8.11 -8.72 4.77
CA VAL A 14 -7.08 -7.66 4.90
C VAL A 14 -5.91 -8.15 5.75
N ASN A 15 -6.12 -8.99 6.77
CA ASN A 15 -5.04 -9.51 7.62
C ASN A 15 -4.42 -10.81 7.10
N THR A 16 -5.09 -11.68 6.35
CA THR A 16 -4.41 -12.79 5.63
C THR A 16 -3.65 -12.27 4.42
N LEU A 17 -4.10 -11.23 3.76
CA LEU A 17 -3.34 -10.50 2.75
C LEU A 17 -2.25 -9.60 3.37
N ILE A 18 -2.45 -9.08 4.57
CA ILE A 18 -1.44 -8.40 5.40
C ILE A 18 -0.62 -9.43 6.18
N GLY A 19 -1.18 -10.53 6.64
CA GLY A 19 -0.50 -11.60 7.36
C GLY A 19 0.44 -12.43 6.49
N ALA A 20 0.15 -12.63 5.21
CA ALA A 20 1.14 -13.16 4.25
C ALA A 20 2.33 -12.21 4.08
N ASN A 21 2.15 -10.92 4.36
CA ASN A 21 3.25 -9.95 4.46
C ASN A 21 3.86 -9.86 5.87
N LEU A 22 3.17 -10.29 6.92
CA LEU A 22 3.70 -10.33 8.29
C LEU A 22 4.44 -11.63 8.61
N ALA A 23 4.10 -12.74 7.95
CA ALA A 23 4.85 -13.99 8.06
C ALA A 23 6.26 -13.90 7.47
N ASP A 24 6.53 -12.93 6.60
CA ASP A 24 7.87 -12.60 6.12
C ASP A 24 8.48 -11.41 6.89
N SER A 25 8.44 -11.48 8.22
CA SER A 25 9.22 -10.57 9.08
C SER A 25 10.73 -10.66 8.79
N SER A 26 11.21 -11.72 8.14
CA SER A 26 12.58 -11.85 7.63
C SER A 26 12.81 -10.96 6.40
N GLN A 27 11.83 -10.78 5.54
CA GLN A 27 11.92 -9.84 4.40
C GLN A 27 11.79 -8.38 4.87
N ILE A 28 10.97 -8.10 5.88
CA ILE A 28 10.91 -6.77 6.51
C ILE A 28 12.22 -6.45 7.23
N LYS A 29 12.88 -7.44 7.85
CA LYS A 29 14.24 -7.27 8.39
C LYS A 29 15.27 -7.00 7.29
N LYS A 30 15.17 -7.65 6.11
CA LYS A 30 16.06 -7.38 4.97
C LYS A 30 15.79 -6.01 4.31
N GLN A 31 14.55 -5.53 4.30
CA GLN A 31 14.24 -4.17 3.85
C GLN A 31 14.79 -3.07 4.78
N LYS A 32 15.10 -3.38 6.03
CA LYS A 32 15.78 -2.44 6.95
C LYS A 32 17.26 -2.26 6.65
N GLU A 33 17.86 -3.10 5.85
CA GLU A 33 19.31 -3.11 5.62
C GLU A 33 19.74 -2.39 4.33
N GLY A 34 19.21 -1.20 4.07
CA GLY A 34 19.82 -0.26 3.11
C GLY A 34 19.55 -0.52 1.62
N THR A 35 18.65 -1.41 1.28
CA THR A 35 18.03 -1.34 -0.05
C THR A 35 17.18 -0.08 -0.12
N PRO A 36 17.23 0.70 -1.22
CA PRO A 36 16.23 1.72 -1.45
C PRO A 36 14.87 1.06 -1.25
N PRO A 37 13.87 1.79 -0.69
CA PRO A 37 12.54 1.24 -0.65
C PRO A 37 12.27 0.70 -2.04
N PRO A 38 11.97 -0.60 -2.20
CA PRO A 38 11.67 -1.12 -3.53
C PRO A 38 10.60 -0.20 -4.07
N LEU A 39 10.77 0.25 -5.29
CA LEU A 39 9.67 0.84 -6.04
C LEU A 39 8.51 -0.07 -5.74
N ILE A 40 7.58 0.44 -4.96
CA ILE A 40 6.52 -0.30 -4.31
C ILE A 40 6.01 -1.30 -5.32
N THR A 41 6.42 -2.56 -5.19
CA THR A 41 5.73 -3.63 -5.90
C THR A 41 4.42 -3.77 -5.15
N PRO A 42 3.31 -3.27 -5.69
CA PRO A 42 2.05 -3.42 -5.01
C PRO A 42 1.80 -4.91 -4.87
N ASN A 43 1.37 -5.35 -3.70
CA ASN A 43 0.68 -6.62 -3.61
C ASN A 43 -0.43 -6.63 -4.66
N LEU A 44 -0.76 -7.79 -5.19
CA LEU A 44 -1.81 -7.98 -6.16
C LEU A 44 -3.10 -7.25 -5.81
N THR A 45 -3.50 -7.30 -4.55
CA THR A 45 -4.63 -6.56 -3.99
C THR A 45 -4.40 -5.05 -3.90
N GLN A 46 -3.16 -4.57 -3.73
CA GLN A 46 -2.86 -3.14 -3.72
C GLN A 46 -2.87 -2.50 -5.10
N SER A 47 -2.73 -3.26 -6.18
CA SER A 47 -2.85 -2.72 -7.54
C SER A 47 -4.30 -2.51 -7.96
N TYR A 48 -5.23 -3.29 -7.41
CA TYR A 48 -6.67 -3.15 -7.69
C TYR A 48 -7.41 -2.26 -6.69
N PHE A 49 -6.88 -2.17 -5.48
CA PHE A 49 -7.35 -1.23 -4.50
C PHE A 49 -6.36 -0.07 -4.48
N PRO A 50 -6.65 1.07 -5.08
CA PRO A 50 -5.89 2.27 -4.79
C PRO A 50 -6.09 2.54 -3.29
N GLU A 51 -5.34 1.82 -2.47
CA GLU A 51 -5.12 2.26 -1.11
C GLU A 51 -4.78 3.71 -1.26
N ASN A 52 -5.62 4.52 -0.70
CA ASN A 52 -5.52 5.96 -0.68
C ASN A 52 -4.04 6.32 -0.70
N GLN A 53 -3.53 6.80 -1.82
CA GLN A 53 -2.12 7.21 -1.97
C GLN A 53 -1.69 8.15 -0.85
N PHE A 54 -2.66 8.60 -0.08
CA PHE A 54 -2.55 9.49 1.06
C PHE A 54 -2.49 8.74 2.40
N ASP A 55 -2.86 7.47 2.46
CA ASP A 55 -2.77 6.68 3.69
C ASP A 55 -1.48 5.84 3.74
N HIS A 56 -0.35 6.51 3.63
CA HIS A 56 0.93 5.91 4.00
C HIS A 56 1.06 5.67 5.51
N SER A 57 0.05 6.02 6.31
CA SER A 57 0.07 5.85 7.77
C SER A 57 0.21 4.39 8.16
N ARG A 58 -0.43 3.48 7.45
CA ARG A 58 -0.34 2.03 7.70
C ARG A 58 1.07 1.47 7.56
N ARG A 59 1.90 2.02 6.65
CA ARG A 59 3.29 1.57 6.47
C ARG A 59 4.21 1.95 7.61
N ASN A 60 3.92 3.04 8.32
CA ASN A 60 4.76 3.55 9.40
C ASN A 60 4.34 3.00 10.77
N GLU A 61 3.13 2.54 10.94
CA GLU A 61 2.67 1.94 12.21
C GLU A 61 3.46 0.68 12.57
N TYR A 62 3.94 -0.05 11.58
CA TYR A 62 4.68 -1.31 11.78
C TYR A 62 6.17 -1.12 12.07
N PHE A 63 6.74 0.08 11.88
CA PHE A 63 8.17 0.30 12.04
C PHE A 63 8.61 0.47 13.51
N PHE A 64 7.68 0.76 14.41
CA PHE A 64 8.01 1.28 15.73
C PHE A 64 7.50 0.43 16.90
N VAL A 65 6.74 -0.62 16.64
CA VAL A 65 6.03 -1.30 17.71
C VAL A 65 6.52 -2.73 17.87
N THR A 66 7.23 -2.96 18.93
CA THR A 66 7.22 -4.24 19.61
C THR A 66 6.08 -4.17 20.64
N ASP A 67 5.14 -5.10 20.63
CA ASP A 67 4.02 -5.10 21.57
C ASP A 67 4.48 -5.15 23.04
N LYS A 68 5.68 -5.67 23.29
CA LYS A 68 6.36 -5.60 24.58
C LYS A 68 7.83 -5.27 24.39
N ILE A 69 8.34 -4.29 25.12
CA ILE A 69 9.78 -4.04 25.24
C ILE A 69 10.31 -4.97 26.32
N ASN A 70 11.08 -5.95 25.92
CA ASN A 70 11.73 -6.86 26.84
C ASN A 70 13.01 -6.22 27.41
N SER A 71 13.31 -6.43 28.67
CA SER A 71 14.57 -5.99 29.32
C SER A 71 15.84 -6.60 28.70
N ALA A 72 15.72 -7.74 28.00
CA ALA A 72 16.80 -8.34 27.23
C ALA A 72 17.07 -7.68 25.87
N MET A 73 16.24 -6.74 25.43
CA MET A 73 16.46 -5.99 24.19
C MET A 73 17.54 -4.95 24.38
N SER A 74 18.36 -4.73 23.34
CA SER A 74 19.32 -3.64 23.33
C SER A 74 18.61 -2.30 23.59
N PRO A 75 19.00 -1.52 24.61
CA PRO A 75 18.30 -0.29 24.97
C PRO A 75 18.52 0.83 23.95
N PHE A 76 19.54 0.71 23.10
CA PHE A 76 19.83 1.68 22.07
C PHE A 76 20.15 1.00 20.75
N LYS A 77 19.51 1.46 19.67
CA LYS A 77 19.77 1.01 18.29
C LYS A 77 19.98 2.21 17.39
N LEU A 78 21.03 2.16 16.58
CA LEU A 78 21.34 3.14 15.55
C LEU A 78 21.37 2.44 14.19
N THR A 79 20.72 3.05 13.20
CA THR A 79 20.82 2.62 11.80
C THR A 79 21.13 3.83 10.95
N SER A 80 22.07 3.71 10.04
CA SER A 80 22.37 4.77 9.07
C SER A 80 22.84 4.20 7.75
N GLY A 81 22.75 5.00 6.70
CA GLY A 81 23.30 4.60 5.41
C GLY A 81 23.33 5.72 4.40
N VAL A 82 24.13 5.50 3.39
CA VAL A 82 24.28 6.38 2.24
C VAL A 82 23.96 5.59 0.96
N TYR A 83 23.40 6.28 -0.02
CA TYR A 83 22.92 5.70 -1.25
C TYR A 83 22.93 6.78 -2.34
N ASN A 84 23.83 6.68 -3.31
CA ASN A 84 23.97 7.68 -4.39
C ASN A 84 23.92 9.13 -3.90
N GLY A 85 24.63 9.46 -2.83
CA GLY A 85 24.61 10.78 -2.22
C GLY A 85 23.34 11.10 -1.40
N SER A 86 22.37 10.19 -1.32
CA SER A 86 21.26 10.23 -0.37
C SER A 86 21.74 9.70 0.98
N PHE A 87 21.09 10.15 2.05
CA PHE A 87 21.39 9.74 3.44
C PHE A 87 20.11 9.33 4.15
N TYR A 88 20.19 8.31 4.96
CA TYR A 88 19.18 8.02 5.98
C TYR A 88 19.83 7.67 7.32
N GLY A 89 19.15 7.96 8.39
CA GLY A 89 19.56 7.56 9.73
C GLY A 89 18.36 7.48 10.67
N SER A 90 18.42 6.56 11.62
CA SER A 90 17.44 6.45 12.69
C SER A 90 18.10 6.01 13.99
N ALA A 91 17.56 6.50 15.11
CA ALA A 91 17.96 6.13 16.44
C ALA A 91 16.72 5.68 17.22
N LEU A 92 16.79 4.53 17.87
CA LEU A 92 15.78 3.99 18.76
C LEU A 92 16.41 3.82 20.13
N THR A 93 15.78 4.36 21.17
CA THR A 93 16.05 3.98 22.56
C THR A 93 14.81 3.36 23.17
N GLN A 94 15.01 2.35 23.98
CA GLN A 94 13.92 1.63 24.64
C GLN A 94 14.39 1.18 26.01
N MET A 95 13.48 1.21 26.99
CA MET A 95 13.76 0.76 28.35
C MET A 95 12.52 0.16 28.98
N ARG A 96 12.74 -0.73 29.91
CA ARG A 96 11.70 -1.29 30.79
C ARG A 96 12.20 -1.26 32.22
N ALA A 97 11.36 -0.79 33.13
CA ALA A 97 11.59 -0.79 34.56
C ALA A 97 10.35 -1.39 35.23
N SER A 98 10.47 -2.64 35.71
CA SER A 98 9.35 -3.38 36.30
C SER A 98 8.11 -3.36 35.37
N ASN A 99 7.07 -2.67 35.78
CA ASN A 99 5.76 -2.63 35.12
C ASN A 99 5.63 -1.53 34.07
N VAL A 100 6.66 -0.69 33.89
CA VAL A 100 6.61 0.43 32.94
C VAL A 100 7.67 0.22 31.86
N TYR A 101 7.30 0.51 30.61
CA TYR A 101 8.26 0.54 29.53
C TYR A 101 8.08 1.78 28.66
N GLY A 102 9.12 2.15 27.95
CA GLY A 102 9.09 3.25 26.99
C GLY A 102 10.01 3.01 25.81
N ALA A 103 9.66 3.61 24.68
CA ALA A 103 10.52 3.67 23.51
C ALA A 103 10.41 5.03 22.84
N LEU A 104 11.55 5.51 22.34
CA LEU A 104 11.66 6.75 21.59
C LEU A 104 12.44 6.48 20.31
N ASN A 105 11.85 6.83 19.19
CA ASN A 105 12.48 6.69 17.89
C ASN A 105 12.53 8.03 17.16
N PHE A 106 13.65 8.28 16.46
CA PHE A 106 13.82 9.39 15.55
C PHE A 106 14.44 8.89 14.24
N GLY A 107 13.94 9.40 13.11
CA GLY A 107 14.48 9.10 11.81
C GLY A 107 14.59 10.34 10.93
N TYR A 108 15.61 10.35 10.08
CA TYR A 108 15.81 11.36 9.07
C TYR A 108 16.26 10.70 7.77
N THR A 109 15.67 11.11 6.65
CA THR A 109 16.06 10.70 5.30
C THR A 109 16.15 11.93 4.40
N LYS A 110 17.24 12.02 3.64
CA LYS A 110 17.39 12.94 2.52
C LYS A 110 17.70 12.13 1.27
N ALA A 111 16.69 11.94 0.43
CA ALA A 111 16.83 11.29 -0.86
C ALA A 111 17.13 12.35 -1.93
N ASN A 112 18.12 12.09 -2.77
CA ASN A 112 18.44 12.93 -3.92
C ASN A 112 17.78 12.39 -5.18
N ASP A 113 17.72 13.23 -6.23
CA ASP A 113 17.38 12.79 -7.57
C ASP A 113 18.38 11.71 -8.01
N TYR A 114 17.94 10.71 -8.76
CA TYR A 114 18.82 9.67 -9.28
C TYR A 114 19.08 9.79 -10.79
N LYS A 115 20.03 9.03 -11.31
CA LYS A 115 20.25 8.83 -12.74
C LYS A 115 19.71 7.46 -13.15
N ASP A 116 19.07 7.38 -14.31
CA ASP A 116 18.68 6.11 -14.92
C ASP A 116 19.88 5.43 -15.58
N GLY A 117 19.71 4.20 -16.08
CA GLY A 117 20.77 3.44 -16.76
C GLY A 117 21.23 4.02 -18.11
N ALA A 118 20.74 5.19 -18.52
CA ALA A 118 21.28 5.99 -19.62
C ALA A 118 21.94 7.29 -19.13
N GLY A 119 22.11 7.44 -17.81
CA GLY A 119 22.69 8.64 -17.19
C GLY A 119 21.73 9.82 -17.09
N GLN A 120 20.47 9.66 -17.50
CA GLN A 120 19.48 10.73 -17.48
C GLN A 120 18.98 10.96 -16.05
N LYS A 121 18.97 12.23 -15.61
CA LYS A 121 18.52 12.60 -14.28
C LYS A 121 16.99 12.47 -14.15
N VAL A 122 16.56 11.80 -13.10
CA VAL A 122 15.15 11.65 -12.72
C VAL A 122 14.91 12.36 -11.39
N GLY A 123 13.97 13.30 -11.37
CA GLY A 123 13.60 14.06 -10.19
C GLY A 123 12.76 13.23 -9.24
N PHE A 124 13.37 12.63 -8.21
CA PHE A 124 12.72 11.75 -7.24
C PHE A 124 13.15 12.04 -5.79
N GLY A 125 13.83 13.16 -5.57
CA GLY A 125 14.34 13.55 -4.27
C GLY A 125 13.24 13.96 -3.30
N TYR A 126 13.47 13.71 -1.99
CA TYR A 126 12.62 14.15 -0.89
C TYR A 126 13.41 14.26 0.40
N LYS A 127 12.82 14.92 1.41
CA LYS A 127 13.31 14.93 2.79
C LYS A 127 12.21 14.38 3.70
N ARG A 128 12.57 13.50 4.63
CA ARG A 128 11.64 12.94 5.61
C ARG A 128 12.20 13.04 7.00
N LYS A 129 11.36 13.46 7.93
CA LYS A 129 11.61 13.46 9.37
C LYS A 129 10.51 12.68 10.04
N ASN A 130 10.85 11.76 10.90
CA ASN A 130 9.86 11.01 11.66
C ASN A 130 10.30 10.82 13.09
N GLY A 131 9.34 10.75 13.99
CA GLY A 131 9.56 10.47 15.40
C GLY A 131 8.39 9.70 15.99
N ALA A 132 8.68 8.84 16.95
CA ALA A 132 7.67 8.11 17.69
C ALA A 132 8.03 8.04 19.17
N LEU A 133 7.03 8.20 20.02
CA LEU A 133 7.08 7.95 21.46
C LEU A 133 6.08 6.84 21.78
N MET A 134 6.51 5.84 22.51
CA MET A 134 5.65 4.79 23.06
C MET A 134 5.87 4.71 24.56
N LEU A 135 4.79 4.65 25.32
CA LEU A 135 4.77 4.45 26.76
C LEU A 135 3.80 3.30 27.08
N GLY A 136 4.22 2.38 27.91
CA GLY A 136 3.38 1.25 28.31
C GLY A 136 3.44 0.98 29.80
N LEU A 137 2.31 0.53 30.33
CA LEU A 137 2.16 0.05 31.69
C LEU A 137 1.69 -1.41 31.61
N VAL A 138 2.40 -2.32 32.27
CA VAL A 138 2.14 -3.76 32.34
C VAL A 138 1.98 -4.11 33.82
N PRO A 139 0.77 -3.91 34.40
CA PRO A 139 0.53 -4.19 35.82
C PRO A 139 0.83 -5.64 36.19
N ASN A 140 0.55 -6.58 35.28
CA ASN A 140 0.87 -8.01 35.34
C ASN A 140 1.05 -8.55 33.91
N GLU A 141 1.31 -9.84 33.75
CA GLU A 141 1.58 -10.47 32.45
C GLU A 141 0.36 -10.46 31.49
N LEU A 142 -0.84 -10.34 32.03
CA LEU A 142 -2.10 -10.39 31.29
C LEU A 142 -2.61 -9.00 30.86
N ASN A 143 -2.18 -7.96 31.57
CA ASN A 143 -2.73 -6.61 31.41
C ASN A 143 -1.69 -5.64 30.90
N GLU A 144 -2.06 -4.86 29.89
CA GLU A 144 -1.20 -3.83 29.28
C GLU A 144 -2.00 -2.61 28.87
N LEU A 145 -1.49 -1.44 29.22
CA LEU A 145 -1.95 -0.16 28.71
C LEU A 145 -0.81 0.47 27.91
N LYS A 146 -1.09 0.90 26.68
CA LYS A 146 -0.09 1.46 25.78
C LYS A 146 -0.55 2.75 25.14
N PHE A 147 0.27 3.78 25.23
CA PHE A 147 0.11 5.02 24.50
C PHE A 147 1.21 5.14 23.44
N THR A 148 0.84 5.54 22.24
CA THR A 148 1.79 5.80 21.15
C THR A 148 1.48 7.13 20.48
N TYR A 149 2.51 7.97 20.31
CA TYR A 149 2.47 9.15 19.46
C TYR A 149 3.49 8.99 18.34
N LEU A 150 3.06 9.25 17.12
CA LEU A 150 3.91 9.24 15.94
C LEU A 150 3.72 10.53 15.15
N ARG A 151 4.83 11.12 14.74
CA ARG A 151 4.86 12.23 13.78
C ARG A 151 5.73 11.87 12.59
N ASP A 152 5.21 12.12 11.39
CA ASP A 152 5.92 11.93 10.12
C ASP A 152 5.74 13.18 9.25
N GLU A 153 6.85 13.73 8.77
CA GLU A 153 6.88 14.91 7.90
C GLU A 153 7.72 14.59 6.65
N ILE A 154 7.11 14.74 5.47
CA ILE A 154 7.78 14.61 4.19
C ILE A 154 7.75 15.98 3.51
N LEU A 155 8.92 16.44 3.06
CA LEU A 155 9.12 17.74 2.42
C LEU A 155 9.76 17.53 1.05
N ASP A 156 9.41 18.42 0.11
CA ASP A 156 10.02 18.49 -1.22
C ASP A 156 9.96 17.14 -1.99
N ASP A 157 8.86 16.39 -1.83
CA ASP A 157 8.67 15.06 -2.41
C ASP A 157 8.33 15.16 -3.90
N LYS A 158 9.36 14.97 -4.73
CA LYS A 158 9.25 15.00 -6.19
C LYS A 158 8.61 13.72 -6.70
N GLN A 159 7.57 13.86 -7.48
CA GLN A 159 6.77 12.77 -8.02
C GLN A 159 6.70 12.84 -9.55
N PRO A 160 7.74 12.42 -10.28
CA PRO A 160 7.83 12.61 -11.73
C PRO A 160 6.73 11.90 -12.52
N GLN A 161 6.13 10.84 -11.96
CA GLN A 161 4.99 10.14 -12.54
C GLN A 161 3.67 10.90 -12.38
N HIS A 162 3.61 11.90 -11.48
CA HIS A 162 2.41 12.69 -11.22
C HIS A 162 2.47 14.06 -11.89
N GLY A 163 1.31 14.68 -12.05
CA GLY A 163 1.19 16.05 -12.54
C GLY A 163 1.64 17.12 -11.54
N MET A 164 1.82 16.75 -10.28
CA MET A 164 2.23 17.62 -9.17
C MET A 164 3.21 16.89 -8.28
N ASP A 165 4.03 17.69 -7.59
CA ASP A 165 4.90 17.22 -6.50
C ASP A 165 4.23 17.47 -5.16
N SER A 166 4.61 16.72 -4.14
CA SER A 166 4.17 16.97 -2.78
C SER A 166 5.17 17.89 -2.07
N ARG A 167 4.79 19.14 -1.93
CA ARG A 167 5.60 20.15 -1.25
C ARG A 167 5.78 19.84 0.23
N LYS A 168 4.69 19.40 0.87
CA LYS A 168 4.67 19.02 2.26
C LYS A 168 3.57 18.01 2.56
N THR A 169 3.92 16.95 3.27
CA THR A 169 2.96 16.03 3.91
C THR A 169 3.30 15.92 5.38
N THR A 170 2.33 16.10 6.28
CA THR A 170 2.49 15.86 7.72
C THR A 170 1.43 14.88 8.19
N ARG A 171 1.82 13.99 9.11
CA ARG A 171 0.94 13.06 9.82
C ARG A 171 1.27 13.08 11.29
N ASP A 172 0.24 13.23 12.10
CA ASP A 172 0.28 13.01 13.54
C ASP A 172 -0.68 11.89 13.88
N ILE A 173 -0.22 10.88 14.60
CA ILE A 173 -1.01 9.74 15.03
C ILE A 173 -0.88 9.61 16.54
N PHE A 174 -2.02 9.63 17.21
CA PHE A 174 -2.15 9.35 18.64
C PHE A 174 -2.92 8.04 18.77
N LYS A 175 -2.37 7.11 19.53
CA LYS A 175 -2.97 5.79 19.70
C LYS A 175 -2.93 5.41 21.18
N PHE A 176 -4.04 4.91 21.67
CA PHE A 176 -4.17 4.28 22.96
C PHE A 176 -4.69 2.86 22.76
N ASP A 177 -4.02 1.88 23.33
CA ASP A 177 -4.42 0.47 23.33
C ASP A 177 -4.44 -0.03 24.76
N ALA A 178 -5.42 -0.88 25.08
CA ALA A 178 -5.47 -1.60 26.33
C ALA A 178 -5.79 -3.08 26.05
N ARG A 179 -5.15 -3.95 26.79
CA ARG A 179 -5.40 -5.38 26.83
C ARG A 179 -5.61 -5.79 28.30
N LEU A 180 -6.70 -6.48 28.55
CA LEU A 180 -7.09 -6.99 29.86
C LEU A 180 -7.34 -8.49 29.72
N GLY A 181 -6.60 -9.30 30.46
CA GLY A 181 -6.75 -10.76 30.52
C GLY A 181 -7.14 -11.23 31.92
N GLU A 182 -7.72 -12.40 32.03
CA GLU A 182 -8.05 -13.07 33.30
C GLU A 182 -7.07 -14.19 33.63
N GLU A 183 -6.68 -14.31 34.90
CA GLU A 183 -5.65 -15.26 35.35
C GLU A 183 -5.98 -16.74 35.10
N ASN A 184 -7.26 -17.09 35.03
CA ASN A 184 -7.71 -18.49 34.92
C ASN A 184 -8.40 -18.81 33.57
N LEU A 185 -8.46 -17.85 32.68
CA LEU A 185 -9.08 -17.99 31.38
C LEU A 185 -8.14 -17.38 30.34
N ASP A 186 -7.85 -18.13 29.27
CA ASP A 186 -7.06 -17.61 28.16
C ASP A 186 -7.82 -16.53 27.35
N ASN A 187 -8.74 -15.84 28.02
CA ASN A 187 -9.60 -14.82 27.45
C ASN A 187 -8.96 -13.44 27.57
N THR A 188 -9.10 -12.64 26.53
CA THR A 188 -8.51 -11.30 26.49
C THR A 188 -9.47 -10.29 25.92
N LEU A 189 -9.75 -9.22 26.68
CA LEU A 189 -10.43 -8.03 26.19
C LEU A 189 -9.40 -7.01 25.72
N SER A 190 -9.49 -6.59 24.47
CA SER A 190 -8.66 -5.53 23.91
C SER A 190 -9.55 -4.37 23.43
N TYR A 191 -9.16 -3.14 23.75
CA TYR A 191 -9.81 -1.95 23.23
C TYR A 191 -8.81 -0.84 22.95
N GLY A 192 -9.17 0.05 22.06
CA GLY A 192 -8.29 1.17 21.74
C GLY A 192 -8.99 2.30 21.01
N ALA A 193 -8.30 3.43 21.01
CA ALA A 193 -8.68 4.63 20.30
C ALA A 193 -7.49 5.17 19.52
N ARG A 194 -7.72 5.65 18.31
CA ARG A 194 -6.69 6.26 17.47
C ARG A 194 -7.21 7.54 16.86
N TYR A 195 -6.40 8.60 16.90
CA TYR A 195 -6.62 9.83 16.15
C TYR A 195 -5.49 10.04 15.15
N ARG A 196 -5.86 10.23 13.89
CA ARG A 196 -4.93 10.49 12.78
C ARG A 196 -5.22 11.85 12.17
N LYS A 197 -4.21 12.70 12.11
CA LYS A 197 -4.27 14.02 11.48
C LYS A 197 -3.33 14.06 10.30
N ILE A 198 -3.87 14.21 9.09
CA ILE A 198 -3.09 14.22 7.86
C ILE A 198 -3.30 15.56 7.16
N ARG A 199 -2.20 16.20 6.75
CA ARG A 199 -2.21 17.45 5.99
C ARG A 199 -1.25 17.31 4.83
N ARG A 200 -1.68 17.68 3.62
CA ARG A 200 -0.86 17.58 2.41
C ARG A 200 -1.06 18.78 1.50
N GLU A 201 0.05 19.26 0.93
CA GLU A 201 0.09 20.31 -0.07
C GLU A 201 0.85 19.83 -1.30
N ASN A 202 0.19 19.84 -2.46
CA ASN A 202 0.77 19.47 -3.75
C ASN A 202 0.68 20.64 -4.72
N ASP A 203 1.75 20.86 -5.48
CA ASP A 203 1.75 21.83 -6.56
C ASP A 203 2.61 21.35 -7.75
N ASN A 204 2.57 22.10 -8.84
CA ASN A 204 3.39 21.81 -10.03
C ASN A 204 4.44 22.86 -10.32
N TYR A 205 4.72 23.76 -9.38
CA TYR A 205 5.57 24.93 -9.63
C TYR A 205 6.72 25.12 -8.62
N SER A 206 6.58 24.65 -7.38
CA SER A 206 7.62 24.87 -6.35
C SER A 206 8.88 24.07 -6.59
N LEU A 207 8.76 22.85 -7.13
CA LEU A 207 9.87 21.89 -7.33
C LEU A 207 10.15 21.59 -8.80
N ARG A 208 9.40 22.22 -9.73
CA ARG A 208 9.51 22.05 -11.17
C ARG A 208 9.80 23.37 -11.86
N GLN A 209 10.50 23.29 -12.99
CA GLN A 209 10.57 24.45 -13.90
C GLN A 209 9.20 24.66 -14.53
N VAL A 210 8.65 25.83 -14.32
CA VAL A 210 7.38 26.24 -14.91
C VAL A 210 7.67 27.05 -16.16
N PRO A 211 7.05 26.74 -17.31
CA PRO A 211 7.16 27.60 -18.49
C PRO A 211 6.68 29.03 -18.15
N SER A 212 7.40 30.05 -18.61
CA SER A 212 7.08 31.45 -18.37
C SER A 212 5.66 31.87 -18.82
N ALA A 213 5.06 31.13 -19.75
CA ALA A 213 3.70 31.28 -20.22
C ALA A 213 2.66 30.39 -19.52
N ALA A 214 2.96 29.82 -18.39
CA ALA A 214 2.01 28.96 -17.66
C ALA A 214 0.85 29.81 -17.10
N MET A 215 -0.32 29.67 -17.72
CA MET A 215 -1.53 30.40 -17.32
C MET A 215 -2.18 29.86 -16.04
N MET A 216 -1.77 28.67 -15.55
CA MET A 216 -2.33 28.05 -14.36
C MET A 216 -1.25 27.34 -13.53
N LEU A 217 -1.17 27.74 -12.28
CA LEU A 217 -0.33 27.14 -11.24
C LEU A 217 -1.26 26.46 -10.22
N PRO A 218 -1.59 25.17 -10.39
CA PRO A 218 -2.48 24.49 -9.46
C PRO A 218 -1.78 24.19 -8.14
N LEU A 219 -2.49 24.48 -7.07
CA LEU A 219 -2.15 24.09 -5.70
C LEU A 219 -3.29 23.26 -5.12
N VAL A 220 -3.01 22.08 -4.61
CA VAL A 220 -3.99 21.22 -3.92
C VAL A 220 -3.63 21.13 -2.46
N LYS A 221 -4.57 21.50 -1.58
CA LYS A 221 -4.47 21.35 -0.13
C LYS A 221 -5.46 20.30 0.35
N MET A 222 -4.96 19.32 1.10
CA MET A 222 -5.77 18.24 1.65
C MET A 222 -5.64 18.20 3.17
N LYS A 223 -6.78 17.97 3.82
CA LYS A 223 -6.91 17.77 5.26
C LYS A 223 -7.74 16.52 5.49
N ARG A 224 -7.25 15.65 6.36
CA ARG A 224 -7.99 14.47 6.78
C ARG A 224 -7.79 14.29 8.26
N ASP A 225 -8.86 14.17 8.99
CA ASP A 225 -8.92 13.94 10.43
C ASP A 225 -9.73 12.67 10.65
N ILE A 226 -9.14 11.65 11.29
CA ILE A 226 -9.75 10.34 11.41
C ILE A 226 -9.70 9.90 12.86
N TRP A 227 -10.84 9.51 13.39
CA TRP A 227 -11.00 8.86 14.68
C TRP A 227 -11.37 7.41 14.47
N ASP A 228 -10.64 6.51 15.13
CA ASP A 228 -10.91 5.08 15.13
C ASP A 228 -11.07 4.59 16.56
N TYR A 229 -12.03 3.70 16.79
CA TYR A 229 -12.25 3.02 18.06
C TYR A 229 -12.44 1.53 17.76
N TYR A 230 -11.91 0.67 18.61
CA TYR A 230 -12.17 -0.76 18.53
C TYR A 230 -12.37 -1.37 19.90
N LEU A 231 -13.18 -2.42 19.94
CA LEU A 231 -13.37 -3.33 21.06
C LEU A 231 -13.28 -4.75 20.50
N LYS A 232 -12.47 -5.60 21.11
CA LYS A 232 -12.23 -6.95 20.66
C LYS A 232 -12.14 -7.87 21.86
N TYR A 233 -12.82 -9.01 21.79
CA TYR A 233 -12.77 -10.04 22.81
C TYR A 233 -12.29 -11.35 22.18
N ASP A 234 -11.18 -11.84 22.65
CA ASP A 234 -10.56 -13.11 22.29
C ASP A 234 -10.96 -14.15 23.34
N LEU A 235 -11.59 -15.25 22.88
CA LEU A 235 -12.07 -16.37 23.68
C LEU A 235 -11.28 -17.63 23.28
N GLU A 236 -10.69 -18.30 24.24
CA GLU A 236 -9.97 -19.55 24.00
C GLU A 236 -10.58 -20.69 24.80
N PHE A 237 -11.01 -21.74 24.11
CA PHE A 237 -11.65 -22.91 24.71
C PHE A 237 -11.02 -24.19 24.13
N SER A 238 -10.12 -24.82 24.82
CA SER A 238 -9.54 -26.10 24.39
C SER A 238 -9.04 -26.10 22.93
N ARG A 239 -9.92 -26.46 21.99
CA ARG A 239 -9.62 -26.52 20.54
C ARG A 239 -10.25 -25.40 19.73
N HIS A 240 -10.90 -24.46 20.39
CA HIS A 240 -11.62 -23.36 19.75
C HIS A 240 -11.01 -22.03 20.14
N HIS A 241 -10.75 -21.19 19.16
CA HIS A 241 -10.40 -19.79 19.37
C HIS A 241 -11.44 -18.95 18.66
N ASN A 242 -12.09 -18.05 19.39
CA ASN A 242 -13.06 -17.12 18.83
C ASN A 242 -12.62 -15.68 19.14
N GLN A 243 -12.70 -14.83 18.15
CA GLN A 243 -12.42 -13.41 18.28
C GLN A 243 -13.60 -12.61 17.76
N ILE A 244 -14.37 -12.01 18.66
CA ILE A 244 -15.47 -11.12 18.32
C ILE A 244 -15.02 -9.68 18.49
N GLY A 245 -15.38 -8.80 17.57
CA GLY A 245 -15.01 -7.40 17.69
C GLY A 245 -15.98 -6.42 17.02
N PHE A 246 -15.84 -5.19 17.46
CA PHE A 246 -16.52 -4.03 16.93
C PHE A 246 -15.52 -2.93 16.65
N SER A 247 -15.69 -2.18 15.57
CA SER A 247 -14.95 -0.96 15.32
C SER A 247 -15.85 0.16 14.78
N TYR A 248 -15.48 1.38 15.13
CA TYR A 248 -16.07 2.60 14.60
C TYR A 248 -14.96 3.51 14.08
N GLU A 249 -15.13 4.03 12.87
CA GLU A 249 -14.26 5.04 12.28
C GLU A 249 -15.10 6.25 11.85
N ASN A 250 -14.64 7.45 12.23
CA ASN A 250 -15.12 8.70 11.67
C ASN A 250 -13.99 9.36 10.89
N ASP A 251 -14.23 9.67 9.61
CA ASP A 251 -13.23 10.18 8.67
C ASP A 251 -13.70 11.48 8.02
N ASP A 252 -13.17 12.61 8.48
CA ASP A 252 -13.39 13.92 7.88
C ASP A 252 -12.31 14.21 6.84
N HIS A 253 -12.69 14.25 5.56
CA HIS A 253 -11.79 14.42 4.42
C HIS A 253 -12.16 15.66 3.60
N LYS A 254 -11.23 16.63 3.52
CA LYS A 254 -11.36 17.88 2.77
C LYS A 254 -10.21 18.04 1.80
N GLY A 255 -10.52 18.29 0.55
CA GLY A 255 -9.54 18.52 -0.50
C GLY A 255 -9.93 19.67 -1.40
N TYR A 256 -9.10 20.71 -1.45
CA TYR A 256 -9.37 21.92 -2.23
C TYR A 256 -8.27 22.14 -3.25
N ARG A 257 -8.66 22.49 -4.48
CA ARG A 257 -7.73 22.97 -5.50
C ARG A 257 -7.84 24.47 -5.63
N TYR A 258 -6.68 25.11 -5.71
CA TYR A 258 -6.54 26.55 -5.91
C TYR A 258 -5.82 26.84 -7.23
N LYS A 259 -6.15 27.96 -7.83
CA LYS A 259 -5.28 28.64 -8.78
C LYS A 259 -4.34 29.53 -7.97
N HIS A 260 -3.04 29.21 -8.00
CA HIS A 260 -2.02 30.05 -7.39
C HIS A 260 -1.76 31.25 -8.31
N ASN A 261 -1.67 32.43 -7.72
CA ASN A 261 -1.33 33.66 -8.39
C ASN A 261 -0.07 34.24 -7.73
N LEU A 262 0.90 34.66 -8.54
CA LEU A 262 2.15 35.21 -8.02
C LEU A 262 1.95 36.54 -7.28
N ASN A 263 0.95 37.35 -7.66
CA ASN A 263 0.71 38.70 -7.17
C ASN A 263 -0.69 38.90 -6.54
N ALA A 264 -1.41 37.83 -6.25
CA ALA A 264 -2.76 37.90 -5.69
C ALA A 264 -3.03 36.66 -4.79
N PRO A 265 -4.02 36.72 -3.90
CA PRO A 265 -4.41 35.55 -3.11
C PRO A 265 -4.80 34.36 -3.97
N ASP A 266 -4.49 33.14 -3.45
CA ASP A 266 -4.89 31.90 -4.07
C ASP A 266 -6.42 31.81 -4.20
N MET A 267 -6.91 31.50 -5.40
CA MET A 267 -8.35 31.39 -5.67
C MET A 267 -8.76 29.92 -5.72
N GLN A 268 -9.65 29.50 -4.82
CA GLN A 268 -10.22 28.15 -4.88
C GLN A 268 -11.06 27.96 -6.14
N ASN A 269 -10.78 26.93 -6.92
CA ASN A 269 -11.40 26.69 -8.22
C ASN A 269 -11.93 25.26 -8.43
N ALA A 270 -11.70 24.34 -7.52
CA ALA A 270 -12.31 23.01 -7.54
C ALA A 270 -12.22 22.33 -6.16
N PHE A 271 -12.97 21.25 -6.02
CA PHE A 271 -12.85 20.31 -4.91
C PHE A 271 -12.09 19.06 -5.38
N ARG A 272 -11.02 18.68 -4.70
CA ARG A 272 -10.45 17.34 -4.81
C ARG A 272 -11.35 16.34 -4.07
N VAL A 273 -11.83 16.74 -2.89
CA VAL A 273 -12.84 16.06 -2.08
C VAL A 273 -13.74 17.14 -1.47
N PRO A 274 -15.05 17.12 -1.67
CA PRO A 274 -15.97 18.20 -1.31
C PRO A 274 -16.43 18.14 0.15
N ASP A 275 -15.49 18.21 1.10
CA ASP A 275 -15.77 18.18 2.53
C ASP A 275 -16.64 16.98 2.92
N VAL A 276 -16.03 15.79 2.86
CA VAL A 276 -16.73 14.53 3.09
C VAL A 276 -16.50 14.07 4.53
N SER A 277 -17.59 13.74 5.21
CA SER A 277 -17.58 13.06 6.50
C SER A 277 -18.13 11.64 6.33
N VAL A 278 -17.44 10.65 6.87
CA VAL A 278 -17.81 9.23 6.75
C VAL A 278 -17.78 8.58 8.12
N ASP A 279 -18.90 7.97 8.47
CA ASP A 279 -19.01 7.08 9.63
C ASP A 279 -19.04 5.63 9.16
N ARG A 280 -18.11 4.82 9.70
CA ARG A 280 -18.03 3.39 9.45
C ARG A 280 -18.20 2.62 10.74
N TYR A 281 -19.15 1.70 10.72
CA TYR A 281 -19.41 0.77 11.82
C TYR A 281 -19.15 -0.63 11.30
N LYS A 282 -18.33 -1.39 12.01
CA LYS A 282 -17.99 -2.75 11.63
C LYS A 282 -18.08 -3.66 12.84
N ILE A 283 -18.72 -4.80 12.66
CA ILE A 283 -18.71 -5.91 13.59
C ILE A 283 -18.13 -7.14 12.90
N PHE A 284 -17.36 -7.93 13.61
CA PHE A 284 -16.71 -9.10 13.05
C PHE A 284 -16.62 -10.25 14.05
N ASP A 285 -16.52 -11.47 13.52
CA ASP A 285 -16.35 -12.71 14.27
C ASP A 285 -15.39 -13.63 13.51
N ASN A 286 -14.31 -14.05 14.16
CA ASN A 286 -13.32 -14.98 13.66
C ASN A 286 -13.33 -16.22 14.53
N PHE A 287 -13.85 -17.30 14.01
CA PHE A 287 -13.98 -18.56 14.73
C PHE A 287 -13.03 -19.60 14.14
N ARG A 288 -12.04 -20.02 14.92
CA ARG A 288 -11.07 -21.07 14.55
C ARG A 288 -11.33 -22.32 15.38
N VAL A 289 -11.41 -23.46 14.69
CA VAL A 289 -11.53 -24.79 15.30
C VAL A 289 -10.33 -25.63 14.89
N THR A 290 -9.60 -26.13 15.85
CA THR A 290 -8.59 -27.19 15.66
C THR A 290 -9.29 -28.53 15.81
N ILE A 291 -9.60 -29.19 14.69
CA ILE A 291 -10.33 -30.47 14.69
C ILE A 291 -9.45 -31.55 15.32
N ASP A 292 -8.21 -31.62 14.86
CA ASP A 292 -7.16 -32.51 15.35
C ASP A 292 -5.78 -31.88 15.11
N GLU A 293 -4.70 -32.65 15.34
CA GLU A 293 -3.33 -32.17 15.15
C GLU A 293 -2.98 -31.78 13.72
N GLN A 294 -3.76 -32.27 12.74
CA GLN A 294 -3.51 -32.06 11.31
C GLN A 294 -4.50 -31.09 10.69
N ASN A 295 -5.66 -30.90 11.26
CA ASN A 295 -6.79 -30.23 10.62
C ASN A 295 -7.30 -29.05 11.44
N ALA A 296 -7.40 -27.89 10.82
CA ALA A 296 -8.02 -26.72 11.39
C ALA A 296 -8.93 -26.00 10.37
N ILE A 297 -10.02 -25.45 10.87
CA ILE A 297 -10.96 -24.64 10.10
C ILE A 297 -11.03 -23.26 10.73
N LEU A 298 -11.00 -22.21 9.91
CA LEU A 298 -11.29 -20.85 10.28
C LEU A 298 -12.53 -20.39 9.50
N LEU A 299 -13.53 -19.95 10.22
CA LEU A 299 -14.68 -19.22 9.67
C LEU A 299 -14.58 -17.79 10.16
N ALA A 300 -14.56 -16.88 9.26
CA ALA A 300 -14.49 -15.50 9.58
C ALA A 300 -15.66 -14.75 8.90
N LEU A 301 -16.33 -13.79 9.60
CA LEU A 301 -17.53 -13.07 9.17
C LEU A 301 -17.42 -11.57 9.49
N ALA A 302 -17.77 -10.66 8.57
CA ALA A 302 -17.80 -9.23 8.83
C ALA A 302 -18.98 -8.51 8.17
N TYR A 303 -19.46 -7.47 8.82
CA TYR A 303 -20.41 -6.53 8.23
C TYR A 303 -20.02 -5.10 8.56
N GLU A 304 -20.10 -4.31 7.56
CA GLU A 304 -19.76 -2.91 7.62
C GLU A 304 -20.97 -2.07 7.19
N ILE A 305 -21.26 -1.03 7.96
CA ILE A 305 -22.16 0.04 7.58
C ILE A 305 -21.33 1.28 7.36
N ASN A 306 -21.46 1.89 6.18
CA ASN A 306 -20.77 3.10 5.80
C ASN A 306 -21.77 4.19 5.47
N ARG A 307 -21.73 5.30 6.20
CA ARG A 307 -22.56 6.48 5.98
C ARG A 307 -21.68 7.65 5.61
N ALA A 308 -21.79 8.13 4.39
CA ALA A 308 -20.99 9.22 3.88
C ALA A 308 -21.86 10.44 3.53
N LYS A 309 -21.34 11.62 3.86
CA LYS A 309 -21.98 12.90 3.55
C LYS A 309 -20.96 13.86 2.94
N ALA A 310 -21.25 14.35 1.73
CA ALA A 310 -20.48 15.40 1.06
C ALA A 310 -21.08 16.77 1.43
N ASN A 311 -20.53 17.43 2.46
CA ASN A 311 -21.07 18.67 3.03
C ASN A 311 -20.99 19.85 2.03
N ALA A 312 -20.01 19.86 1.12
CA ALA A 312 -19.87 20.89 0.09
C ALA A 312 -20.47 20.47 -1.26
N ASN A 313 -21.41 19.49 -1.30
CA ASN A 313 -22.01 18.98 -2.53
C ASN A 313 -22.68 20.06 -3.39
N ASP A 314 -23.32 21.02 -2.76
CA ASP A 314 -24.06 22.11 -3.43
C ASP A 314 -23.26 23.41 -3.56
N THR A 315 -22.02 23.42 -3.07
CA THR A 315 -21.18 24.62 -3.05
C THR A 315 -20.59 24.91 -4.42
N ALA A 316 -21.06 25.99 -5.05
CA ALA A 316 -20.43 26.59 -6.23
C ALA A 316 -19.31 27.55 -5.80
N LEU A 317 -18.23 27.64 -6.58
CA LEU A 317 -17.08 28.47 -6.26
C LEU A 317 -17.02 29.69 -7.18
N ASN A 318 -16.30 30.74 -6.75
CA ASN A 318 -16.09 31.98 -7.49
C ASN A 318 -17.40 32.56 -8.03
N HIS A 319 -18.34 32.91 -7.14
CA HIS A 319 -19.63 33.48 -7.46
C HIS A 319 -20.45 32.69 -8.51
N GLY A 320 -20.32 31.36 -8.49
CA GLY A 320 -21.06 30.46 -9.39
C GLY A 320 -20.36 30.14 -10.73
N ASN A 321 -19.18 30.72 -11.00
CA ASN A 321 -18.43 30.43 -12.24
C ASN A 321 -17.87 28.99 -12.28
N PHE A 322 -17.70 28.34 -11.13
CA PHE A 322 -17.28 26.94 -11.02
C PHE A 322 -18.45 26.10 -10.51
N PRO A 323 -18.82 25.04 -11.22
CA PRO A 323 -19.98 24.23 -10.85
C PRO A 323 -19.78 23.55 -9.50
N SER A 324 -20.89 23.35 -8.78
CA SER A 324 -20.89 22.53 -7.57
C SER A 324 -20.61 21.07 -7.90
N PRO A 325 -20.10 20.26 -6.94
CA PRO A 325 -19.91 18.81 -7.10
C PRO A 325 -21.16 18.11 -7.62
N ARG A 326 -22.36 18.44 -7.09
CA ARG A 326 -23.64 17.91 -7.59
C ARG A 326 -23.81 18.07 -9.10
N LYS A 327 -23.56 19.27 -9.63
CA LYS A 327 -23.68 19.55 -11.07
C LYS A 327 -22.64 18.80 -11.89
N ILE A 328 -21.45 18.57 -11.33
CA ILE A 328 -20.38 17.78 -11.96
C ILE A 328 -20.84 16.32 -12.06
N TYR A 329 -21.29 15.71 -10.97
CA TYR A 329 -21.75 14.31 -10.99
C TYR A 329 -22.95 14.13 -11.91
N GLN A 330 -23.94 15.04 -11.87
CA GLN A 330 -25.09 15.00 -12.77
C GLN A 330 -24.66 15.03 -14.26
N ARG A 331 -23.65 15.83 -14.61
CA ARG A 331 -23.12 15.89 -15.98
C ARG A 331 -22.48 14.59 -16.45
N TYR A 332 -21.75 13.91 -15.56
CA TYR A 332 -20.99 12.73 -15.92
C TYR A 332 -21.77 11.44 -15.80
N TYR A 333 -22.68 11.34 -14.86
CA TYR A 333 -23.44 10.12 -14.56
C TYR A 333 -24.96 10.25 -14.86
N GLY A 334 -25.46 11.42 -15.21
CA GLY A 334 -26.85 11.64 -15.57
C GLY A 334 -27.82 11.64 -14.37
N VAL A 335 -27.34 11.43 -13.16
CA VAL A 335 -28.16 11.29 -11.93
C VAL A 335 -27.87 12.46 -10.99
N ASN A 336 -28.93 12.98 -10.35
CA ASN A 336 -28.80 14.00 -9.34
C ASN A 336 -28.36 13.38 -8.01
N PHE A 337 -27.25 13.84 -7.45
CA PHE A 337 -26.69 13.39 -6.20
C PHE A 337 -27.14 14.31 -5.05
N ASP A 338 -27.76 13.76 -4.02
CA ASP A 338 -28.28 14.52 -2.88
C ASP A 338 -27.23 14.86 -1.81
N GLY A 339 -26.01 14.35 -1.94
CA GLY A 339 -24.90 14.57 -1.02
C GLY A 339 -24.73 13.48 0.03
N LYS A 340 -25.51 12.39 0.00
CA LYS A 340 -25.43 11.29 0.95
C LYS A 340 -25.26 9.96 0.25
N VAL A 341 -24.50 9.07 0.86
CA VAL A 341 -24.33 7.67 0.43
C VAL A 341 -24.35 6.78 1.65
N ASP A 342 -25.30 5.86 1.70
CA ASP A 342 -25.38 4.82 2.70
C ASP A 342 -25.12 3.48 2.01
N GLN A 343 -24.15 2.72 2.49
CA GLN A 343 -23.78 1.41 1.94
C GLN A 343 -23.52 0.43 3.07
N GLU A 344 -23.84 -0.82 2.80
CA GLU A 344 -23.58 -1.94 3.70
C GLU A 344 -22.72 -2.95 2.94
N ALA A 345 -21.78 -3.60 3.61
CA ALA A 345 -20.93 -4.63 3.04
C ALA A 345 -20.92 -5.86 3.94
N LEU A 346 -21.09 -7.03 3.32
CA LEU A 346 -21.03 -8.31 3.99
C LEU A 346 -19.85 -9.10 3.43
N SER A 347 -19.05 -9.67 4.31
CA SER A 347 -17.92 -10.50 3.89
C SER A 347 -17.90 -11.83 4.64
N ALA A 348 -17.55 -12.94 3.96
CA ALA A 348 -17.50 -14.31 4.48
C ALA A 348 -16.26 -15.05 3.95
N GLU A 349 -15.47 -15.66 4.85
CA GLU A 349 -14.29 -16.43 4.51
C GLU A 349 -14.27 -17.77 5.28
N LEU A 350 -13.98 -18.84 4.57
CA LEU A 350 -13.74 -20.17 5.09
C LEU A 350 -12.34 -20.60 4.69
N GLU A 351 -11.48 -20.84 5.67
CA GLU A 351 -10.15 -21.40 5.44
C GLU A 351 -10.05 -22.79 6.09
N TYR A 352 -9.56 -23.76 5.34
CA TYR A 352 -9.21 -25.08 5.82
C TYR A 352 -7.71 -25.27 5.70
N ASP A 353 -7.07 -25.53 6.83
CA ASP A 353 -5.66 -25.85 6.96
C ASP A 353 -5.50 -27.36 7.17
N PHE A 354 -4.68 -28.01 6.34
CA PHE A 354 -4.29 -29.41 6.46
C PHE A 354 -2.77 -29.51 6.64
N THR A 355 -2.34 -30.01 7.78
CA THR A 355 -0.92 -30.13 8.16
C THR A 355 -0.62 -31.60 8.51
N PRO A 356 -0.52 -32.50 7.48
CA PRO A 356 -0.35 -33.94 7.72
C PRO A 356 0.92 -34.29 8.47
N THR A 357 1.93 -33.43 8.37
CA THR A 357 3.21 -33.54 9.11
C THR A 357 3.70 -32.16 9.48
N SER A 358 4.67 -32.04 10.40
CA SER A 358 5.34 -30.78 10.75
C SER A 358 6.03 -30.10 9.54
N THR A 359 6.23 -30.83 8.45
CA THR A 359 6.94 -30.37 7.25
C THR A 359 6.02 -30.05 6.07
N GLN A 360 4.74 -30.33 6.17
CA GLN A 360 3.77 -30.16 5.08
C GLN A 360 2.56 -29.39 5.55
N LYS A 361 2.24 -28.33 4.86
CA LYS A 361 1.01 -27.55 5.09
C LYS A 361 0.32 -27.28 3.76
N TYR A 362 -0.98 -27.54 3.71
CA TYR A 362 -1.87 -27.20 2.61
C TYR A 362 -3.00 -26.33 3.14
N SER A 363 -3.47 -25.42 2.32
CA SER A 363 -4.61 -24.58 2.66
C SER A 363 -5.59 -24.43 1.50
N LEU A 364 -6.87 -24.42 1.82
CA LEU A 364 -7.96 -24.04 0.93
C LEU A 364 -8.69 -22.87 1.57
N ASN A 365 -8.84 -21.80 0.82
CA ASN A 365 -9.56 -20.62 1.26
C ASN A 365 -10.65 -20.29 0.24
N LEU A 366 -11.89 -20.16 0.72
CA LEU A 366 -13.08 -19.77 -0.03
C LEU A 366 -13.60 -18.47 0.58
N ALA A 367 -13.80 -17.43 -0.22
CA ALA A 367 -14.27 -16.18 0.32
C ALA A 367 -15.23 -15.42 -0.58
N HIS A 368 -16.15 -14.72 0.07
CA HIS A 368 -16.95 -13.64 -0.47
C HIS A 368 -16.62 -12.37 0.29
N ILE A 369 -16.02 -11.39 -0.37
CA ILE A 369 -15.58 -10.14 0.27
C ILE A 369 -16.14 -8.95 -0.48
N GLU A 370 -16.83 -8.08 0.24
CA GLU A 370 -17.30 -6.83 -0.31
C GLU A 370 -16.39 -5.66 0.10
N ARG A 371 -16.14 -4.75 -0.84
CA ARG A 371 -15.43 -3.48 -0.61
C ARG A 371 -16.29 -2.28 -1.01
N ILE A 372 -16.44 -1.36 -0.10
CA ILE A 372 -17.08 -0.07 -0.35
C ILE A 372 -16.05 0.88 -0.96
N GLY A 373 -16.43 1.64 -1.99
CA GLY A 373 -15.57 2.62 -2.63
C GLY A 373 -15.07 3.70 -1.66
N ASP A 374 -13.81 4.13 -1.83
CA ASP A 374 -13.20 5.14 -0.97
C ASP A 374 -13.71 6.57 -1.25
N ASN A 375 -13.33 7.52 -0.39
CA ASN A 375 -13.76 8.91 -0.50
C ASN A 375 -13.32 9.58 -1.81
N THR A 376 -12.19 9.16 -2.39
CA THR A 376 -11.67 9.73 -3.64
C THR A 376 -12.37 9.11 -4.85
N GLU A 377 -12.59 7.80 -4.81
CA GLU A 377 -13.34 7.07 -5.83
C GLU A 377 -14.78 7.57 -5.94
N ARG A 378 -15.41 7.86 -4.80
CA ARG A 378 -16.80 8.32 -4.76
C ARG A 378 -16.97 9.83 -4.96
N PHE A 379 -16.12 10.65 -4.37
CA PHE A 379 -16.40 12.08 -4.21
C PHE A 379 -15.38 13.02 -4.85
N SER A 380 -14.40 12.53 -5.62
CA SER A 380 -13.52 13.45 -6.34
C SER A 380 -14.30 14.35 -7.30
N ALA A 381 -14.09 15.66 -7.24
CA ALA A 381 -14.76 16.64 -8.07
C ALA A 381 -13.76 17.63 -8.69
N LEU A 382 -12.61 17.10 -9.13
CA LEU A 382 -11.63 17.87 -9.87
C LEU A 382 -12.11 18.08 -11.30
N PHE A 383 -12.62 19.27 -11.57
CA PHE A 383 -13.23 19.64 -12.82
C PHE A 383 -12.58 20.88 -13.42
N ASN A 384 -12.57 20.97 -14.76
CA ASN A 384 -12.14 22.16 -15.47
C ASN A 384 -13.37 22.95 -15.96
N PRO A 385 -13.61 24.15 -15.44
CA PRO A 385 -14.81 24.93 -15.74
C PRO A 385 -14.96 25.34 -17.22
N TYR A 386 -13.85 25.45 -17.95
CA TYR A 386 -13.90 25.77 -19.37
C TYR A 386 -14.58 24.70 -20.23
N ILE A 387 -14.73 23.47 -19.71
CA ILE A 387 -15.46 22.39 -20.37
C ILE A 387 -16.96 22.47 -20.08
N PHE A 388 -17.34 23.13 -19.00
CA PHE A 388 -18.73 23.20 -18.58
C PHE A 388 -19.54 24.13 -19.49
N ASN A 389 -18.95 25.25 -19.90
CA ASN A 389 -19.51 26.17 -20.86
C ASN A 389 -19.21 25.61 -22.25
N ASN A 390 -20.05 24.72 -22.77
CA ASN A 390 -19.88 24.12 -24.09
C ASN A 390 -19.47 25.19 -25.11
N PRO A 391 -18.36 25.01 -25.84
CA PRO A 391 -18.03 25.88 -26.95
C PRO A 391 -19.17 25.81 -27.95
N THR A 392 -19.85 26.92 -28.13
CA THR A 392 -21.05 27.02 -28.97
C THR A 392 -20.69 27.22 -30.41
N THR A 393 -19.57 27.89 -30.68
CA THR A 393 -19.12 28.19 -32.03
C THR A 393 -18.14 27.15 -32.60
N PRO A 394 -18.10 26.97 -33.94
CA PRO A 394 -17.10 26.09 -34.57
C PRO A 394 -15.65 26.50 -34.28
N GLN A 395 -15.38 27.78 -34.11
CA GLN A 395 -14.06 28.33 -33.80
C GLN A 395 -13.65 28.02 -32.37
N GLU A 396 -14.55 28.19 -31.40
CA GLU A 396 -14.34 27.78 -30.00
C GLU A 396 -14.13 26.29 -29.91
N LYS A 397 -14.89 25.45 -30.63
CA LYS A 397 -14.70 24.00 -30.69
C LYS A 397 -13.32 23.63 -31.24
N LYS A 398 -12.82 24.35 -32.25
CA LYS A 398 -11.50 24.12 -32.87
C LYS A 398 -10.37 24.55 -31.92
N MET A 399 -10.51 25.72 -31.29
CA MET A 399 -9.56 26.25 -30.30
C MET A 399 -9.54 25.36 -29.06
N PHE A 400 -10.69 24.95 -28.60
CA PHE A 400 -10.92 24.02 -27.51
C PHE A 400 -10.23 22.68 -27.79
N LYS A 401 -10.48 22.07 -28.97
CA LYS A 401 -9.85 20.83 -29.40
C LYS A 401 -8.32 20.94 -29.47
N LYS A 402 -7.79 22.08 -29.87
CA LYS A 402 -6.35 22.38 -29.95
C LYS A 402 -5.74 22.55 -28.54
N MET A 403 -6.40 23.28 -27.65
CA MET A 403 -5.99 23.46 -26.25
C MET A 403 -6.09 22.17 -25.46
N PHE A 404 -7.14 21.36 -25.69
CA PHE A 404 -7.40 20.13 -24.96
C PHE A 404 -6.53 18.96 -25.40
N LYS A 405 -6.10 18.92 -26.67
CA LYS A 405 -5.24 17.84 -27.16
C LYS A 405 -3.93 17.75 -26.36
N ASN A 406 -3.47 18.83 -25.78
CA ASN A 406 -2.15 18.89 -25.15
C ASN A 406 -2.13 19.12 -23.63
N MET A 407 -3.17 19.66 -22.96
CA MET A 407 -3.03 20.08 -21.56
C MET A 407 -4.22 19.91 -20.60
N TRP A 408 -5.47 19.99 -21.04
CA TRP A 408 -6.57 20.33 -20.15
C TRP A 408 -7.51 19.17 -19.76
N GLY A 409 -7.80 18.25 -20.64
CA GLY A 409 -8.65 17.08 -20.35
C GLY A 409 -8.05 16.11 -19.33
N LYS A 410 -6.75 16.17 -19.17
CA LYS A 410 -5.98 15.27 -18.28
C LYS A 410 -5.97 15.68 -16.79
N GLN A 411 -6.58 16.81 -16.44
CA GLN A 411 -6.64 17.33 -15.05
C GLN A 411 -7.99 17.11 -14.37
N MET A 412 -8.89 16.40 -15.01
CA MET A 412 -10.21 16.13 -14.45
C MET A 412 -10.22 14.73 -13.87
N ASN A 413 -10.60 14.63 -12.60
CA ASN A 413 -10.81 13.37 -11.91
C ASN A 413 -12.18 13.46 -11.22
N ILE A 414 -13.12 12.71 -11.75
CA ILE A 414 -14.52 12.74 -11.34
C ILE A 414 -14.84 11.42 -10.63
N GLY A 415 -15.03 11.50 -9.34
CA GLY A 415 -15.52 10.39 -8.54
C GLY A 415 -16.98 10.06 -8.86
N ASN A 416 -17.40 8.88 -8.50
CA ASN A 416 -18.76 8.37 -8.74
C ASN A 416 -19.46 8.04 -7.43
N PRO A 417 -20.36 8.91 -6.91
CA PRO A 417 -21.07 8.62 -5.67
C PRO A 417 -22.07 7.46 -5.79
N PHE A 418 -22.35 6.98 -7.01
CA PHE A 418 -23.31 5.88 -7.29
C PHE A 418 -22.64 4.52 -7.44
N LEU A 419 -21.37 4.39 -7.04
CA LEU A 419 -20.65 3.12 -7.08
C LEU A 419 -21.35 2.06 -6.23
N LYS A 420 -21.47 0.86 -6.80
CA LYS A 420 -21.80 -0.35 -6.07
C LYS A 420 -20.55 -0.87 -5.36
N ASN A 421 -20.76 -1.66 -4.31
CA ASN A 421 -19.65 -2.38 -3.68
C ASN A 421 -18.98 -3.32 -4.68
N GLU A 422 -17.67 -3.46 -4.58
CA GLU A 422 -16.99 -4.58 -5.20
C GLU A 422 -17.34 -5.86 -4.45
N GLU A 423 -17.58 -6.93 -5.18
CA GLU A 423 -17.87 -8.27 -4.65
C GLU A 423 -16.81 -9.24 -5.19
N HIS A 424 -15.84 -9.60 -4.34
CA HIS A 424 -14.82 -10.60 -4.64
C HIS A 424 -15.29 -11.97 -4.21
N ASN A 425 -15.32 -12.91 -5.15
CA ASN A 425 -15.62 -14.32 -4.89
C ASN A 425 -14.41 -15.14 -5.31
N PHE A 426 -13.59 -15.56 -4.36
CA PHE A 426 -12.35 -16.21 -4.71
C PHE A 426 -12.15 -17.59 -4.07
N ILE A 427 -11.37 -18.39 -4.77
CA ILE A 427 -10.78 -19.63 -4.29
C ILE A 427 -9.27 -19.45 -4.28
N LYS A 428 -8.64 -19.72 -3.14
CA LYS A 428 -7.20 -19.72 -2.99
C LYS A 428 -6.71 -21.06 -2.47
N LEU A 429 -5.73 -21.64 -3.16
CA LEU A 429 -5.05 -22.86 -2.76
C LEU A 429 -3.61 -22.52 -2.39
N GLY A 430 -3.16 -23.03 -1.26
CA GLY A 430 -1.79 -22.86 -0.79
C GLY A 430 -1.13 -24.21 -0.48
N ALA A 431 0.18 -24.29 -0.70
CA ALA A 431 1.00 -25.41 -0.28
C ALA A 431 2.36 -24.91 0.20
N ASN A 432 2.84 -25.48 1.31
CA ASN A 432 4.18 -25.29 1.83
C ASN A 432 4.77 -26.63 2.24
N LEU A 433 5.96 -26.93 1.76
CA LEU A 433 6.70 -28.17 2.01
C LEU A 433 8.11 -27.78 2.46
N LYS A 434 8.52 -28.25 3.59
CA LYS A 434 9.87 -27.98 4.13
C LYS A 434 10.52 -29.25 4.66
N SER A 435 11.82 -29.29 4.68
CA SER A 435 12.58 -30.36 5.33
C SER A 435 13.11 -29.84 6.66
N GLU A 436 12.89 -30.60 7.71
CA GLU A 436 13.36 -30.26 9.07
C GLU A 436 14.59 -31.05 9.53
N ASN A 437 14.91 -32.17 8.91
CA ASN A 437 15.96 -33.06 9.38
C ASN A 437 16.85 -33.69 8.30
N TYR A 438 18.12 -33.62 8.57
CA TYR A 438 19.27 -34.04 7.77
C TYR A 438 19.92 -35.25 8.32
N LYS A 439 19.33 -36.42 8.24
CA LYS A 439 19.99 -37.67 8.56
C LYS A 439 19.70 -38.72 7.49
N GLY A 440 20.20 -38.52 6.30
CA GLY A 440 20.10 -39.50 5.23
C GLY A 440 21.25 -39.37 4.22
N TYR A 441 21.66 -40.49 3.65
CA TYR A 441 22.78 -40.58 2.69
C TYR A 441 22.62 -39.67 1.44
N MET A 442 21.41 -39.40 1.03
CA MET A 442 21.10 -38.47 -0.09
C MET A 442 21.34 -36.98 0.27
N ASN A 443 21.27 -36.63 1.52
CA ASN A 443 21.43 -35.25 1.99
C ASN A 443 22.87 -34.74 1.91
N SER A 444 23.84 -35.63 1.91
CA SER A 444 25.27 -35.30 1.74
C SER A 444 25.59 -34.80 0.32
N LEU A 445 24.75 -35.09 -0.65
CA LEU A 445 24.95 -34.70 -2.07
C LEU A 445 24.18 -33.45 -2.47
N PHE A 446 23.06 -33.11 -1.79
CA PHE A 446 22.11 -32.08 -2.22
C PHE A 446 21.89 -30.95 -1.20
N GLY A 447 22.67 -30.91 -0.10
CA GLY A 447 22.54 -29.88 0.94
C GLY A 447 21.39 -30.11 1.93
N ASP A 448 21.29 -29.18 2.85
CA ASP A 448 20.74 -29.50 4.16
C ASP A 448 19.31 -29.02 4.46
N ALA A 449 18.72 -28.06 3.76
CA ALA A 449 17.33 -27.64 3.97
C ALA A 449 16.67 -27.13 2.71
N TYR A 450 15.46 -27.59 2.47
CA TYR A 450 14.63 -27.05 1.44
C TYR A 450 13.29 -26.58 1.99
N GLU A 451 12.76 -25.59 1.35
CA GLU A 451 11.38 -25.13 1.52
C GLU A 451 10.82 -24.80 0.14
N PHE A 452 9.69 -25.41 -0.21
CA PHE A 452 8.94 -25.12 -1.41
C PHE A 452 7.54 -24.66 -1.02
N GLY A 453 7.05 -23.65 -1.68
CA GLY A 453 5.69 -23.22 -1.45
C GLY A 453 5.10 -22.53 -2.65
N GLY A 454 3.79 -22.40 -2.62
CA GLY A 454 3.08 -21.72 -3.67
C GLY A 454 1.64 -21.42 -3.30
N GLU A 455 1.05 -20.53 -4.08
CA GLU A 455 -0.32 -20.08 -3.93
C GLU A 455 -0.95 -19.89 -5.29
N LEU A 456 -2.15 -20.41 -5.49
CA LEU A 456 -3.00 -20.17 -6.64
C LEU A 456 -4.26 -19.45 -6.18
N LEU A 457 -4.62 -18.37 -6.86
CA LEU A 457 -5.82 -17.58 -6.61
C LEU A 457 -6.62 -17.44 -7.89
N LEU A 458 -7.91 -17.75 -7.83
CA LEU A 458 -8.90 -17.37 -8.83
C LEU A 458 -9.97 -16.52 -8.15
N ASP A 459 -10.16 -15.29 -8.64
CA ASP A 459 -11.10 -14.32 -8.11
C ASP A 459 -12.05 -13.83 -9.21
N GLU A 460 -13.34 -14.09 -9.03
CA GLU A 460 -14.43 -13.54 -9.85
C GLU A 460 -14.98 -12.32 -9.15
N VAL A 461 -14.73 -11.15 -9.72
CA VAL A 461 -15.12 -9.88 -9.15
C VAL A 461 -16.33 -9.33 -9.87
N LYS A 462 -17.41 -9.08 -9.14
CA LYS A 462 -18.52 -8.25 -9.61
C LYS A 462 -18.32 -6.81 -9.15
N ASN A 463 -18.73 -5.88 -10.01
CA ASN A 463 -18.69 -4.46 -9.69
C ASN A 463 -17.29 -3.95 -9.29
N LEU A 464 -16.20 -4.50 -9.78
CA LEU A 464 -14.85 -3.97 -9.53
C LEU A 464 -14.83 -2.47 -9.82
N ILE A 465 -14.36 -1.68 -8.89
CA ILE A 465 -14.25 -0.22 -9.04
C ILE A 465 -12.96 0.09 -9.79
N ILE A 466 -13.09 0.66 -10.97
CA ILE A 466 -11.95 1.06 -11.80
C ILE A 466 -11.99 2.55 -12.13
N TYR A 467 -10.81 3.12 -12.31
CA TYR A 467 -10.67 4.37 -13.04
C TYR A 467 -10.71 4.10 -14.53
N ASP A 468 -11.31 5.00 -15.30
CA ASP A 468 -11.35 4.93 -16.77
C ASP A 468 -11.30 6.34 -17.38
N ARG A 469 -11.14 6.42 -18.69
CA ARG A 469 -11.14 7.69 -19.43
C ARG A 469 -12.39 7.81 -20.26
N LEU A 470 -12.98 9.01 -20.28
CA LEU A 470 -14.04 9.31 -21.23
C LEU A 470 -13.43 9.80 -22.54
N GLN A 471 -13.80 9.15 -23.65
CA GLN A 471 -13.39 9.55 -24.99
C GLN A 471 -13.85 10.98 -25.33
N ARG A 472 -15.02 11.38 -24.82
CA ARG A 472 -15.64 12.67 -25.10
C ARG A 472 -14.75 13.87 -24.75
N ASP A 473 -14.10 13.83 -23.58
CA ASP A 473 -13.38 14.97 -23.02
C ASP A 473 -12.06 14.58 -22.30
N GLY A 474 -11.73 13.29 -22.28
CA GLY A 474 -10.53 12.75 -21.65
C GLY A 474 -10.54 12.80 -20.12
N ALA A 475 -11.71 13.06 -19.51
CA ALA A 475 -11.87 13.04 -18.07
C ALA A 475 -11.60 11.63 -17.51
N PHE A 476 -10.91 11.56 -16.37
CA PHE A 476 -10.90 10.34 -15.57
C PHE A 476 -12.21 10.27 -14.79
N ILE A 477 -12.88 9.14 -14.92
CA ILE A 477 -14.10 8.80 -14.19
C ILE A 477 -13.87 7.53 -13.40
N VAL A 478 -14.76 7.27 -12.46
CA VAL A 478 -14.78 6.02 -11.69
C VAL A 478 -16.06 5.25 -12.02
N ARG A 479 -15.94 3.96 -12.26
CA ARG A 479 -17.09 3.10 -12.58
C ARG A 479 -16.89 1.66 -12.13
N ASN A 480 -17.98 0.92 -12.04
CA ASN A 480 -17.96 -0.52 -11.78
C ASN A 480 -17.84 -1.32 -13.08
N VAL A 481 -17.09 -2.41 -13.04
CA VAL A 481 -16.99 -3.43 -14.08
C VAL A 481 -16.93 -4.82 -13.46
N ASP A 482 -17.34 -5.84 -14.19
CA ASP A 482 -17.07 -7.23 -13.79
C ASP A 482 -15.69 -7.64 -14.26
N ALA A 483 -14.99 -8.39 -13.44
CA ALA A 483 -13.61 -8.77 -13.71
C ALA A 483 -13.32 -10.23 -13.30
N ARG A 484 -12.22 -10.75 -13.84
CA ARG A 484 -11.59 -12.00 -13.41
C ARG A 484 -10.13 -11.76 -13.16
N ILE A 485 -9.64 -12.24 -12.03
CA ILE A 485 -8.24 -12.18 -11.65
C ILE A 485 -7.72 -13.57 -11.35
N PHE A 486 -6.60 -13.92 -11.96
CA PHE A 486 -5.85 -15.13 -11.64
C PHE A 486 -4.45 -14.74 -11.18
N SER A 487 -3.96 -15.39 -10.12
CA SER A 487 -2.61 -15.24 -9.64
C SER A 487 -2.00 -16.59 -9.30
N ALA A 488 -0.75 -16.77 -9.69
CA ALA A 488 0.08 -17.90 -9.28
C ALA A 488 1.37 -17.34 -8.68
N LYS A 489 1.71 -17.79 -7.48
CA LYS A 489 2.98 -17.53 -6.81
C LYS A 489 3.64 -18.86 -6.51
N ALA A 490 4.95 -18.93 -6.67
CA ALA A 490 5.75 -20.07 -6.27
C ALA A 490 7.07 -19.59 -5.70
N TYR A 491 7.57 -20.28 -4.70
CA TYR A 491 8.91 -20.04 -4.19
C TYR A 491 9.60 -21.35 -3.85
N SER A 492 10.91 -21.32 -3.92
CA SER A 492 11.78 -22.39 -3.46
C SER A 492 12.96 -21.78 -2.73
N LYS A 493 13.24 -22.31 -1.56
CA LYS A 493 14.46 -22.02 -0.82
C LYS A 493 15.23 -23.32 -0.66
N TYR A 494 16.50 -23.29 -0.94
CA TYR A 494 17.37 -24.43 -0.88
C TYR A 494 18.72 -24.05 -0.27
N ASN A 495 19.15 -24.74 0.77
CA ASN A 495 20.47 -24.59 1.34
C ASN A 495 21.34 -25.75 0.83
N PHE A 496 22.30 -25.46 -0.01
CA PHE A 496 23.25 -26.44 -0.56
C PHE A 496 24.17 -27.00 0.53
N ASN A 497 24.48 -26.13 1.49
CA ASN A 497 25.23 -26.47 2.70
C ASN A 497 24.92 -25.40 3.78
N PRO A 498 25.46 -25.51 5.02
CA PRO A 498 25.19 -24.52 6.08
C PRO A 498 25.56 -23.07 5.74
N ASN A 499 26.46 -22.88 4.79
CA ASN A 499 27.01 -21.58 4.41
C ASN A 499 26.38 -20.99 3.15
N PHE A 500 25.88 -21.83 2.22
CA PHE A 500 25.43 -21.39 0.92
C PHE A 500 24.00 -21.83 0.63
N GLY A 501 23.16 -20.87 0.28
CA GLY A 501 21.75 -21.07 -0.06
C GLY A 501 21.31 -20.29 -1.29
N ALA A 502 20.21 -20.75 -1.87
CA ALA A 502 19.52 -20.08 -2.94
C ALA A 502 18.02 -19.94 -2.61
N LYS A 503 17.42 -18.85 -3.04
CA LYS A 503 15.98 -18.65 -3.00
C LYS A 503 15.51 -18.17 -4.38
N ILE A 504 14.49 -18.83 -4.91
CA ILE A 504 13.81 -18.40 -6.13
C ILE A 504 12.34 -18.09 -5.81
N ASP A 505 11.87 -16.96 -6.29
CA ASP A 505 10.47 -16.55 -6.19
C ASP A 505 9.94 -16.25 -7.59
N ALA A 506 8.75 -16.72 -7.91
CA ALA A 506 8.07 -16.43 -9.17
C ALA A 506 6.64 -15.97 -8.92
N ILE A 507 6.20 -14.97 -9.68
CA ILE A 507 4.82 -14.48 -9.62
C ILE A 507 4.27 -14.23 -11.01
N TYR A 508 3.08 -14.74 -11.26
CA TYR A 508 2.30 -14.48 -12.45
C TYR A 508 0.92 -13.93 -12.07
N THR A 509 0.47 -12.93 -12.80
CA THR A 509 -0.85 -12.34 -12.62
C THR A 509 -1.53 -12.13 -13.97
N TYR A 510 -2.80 -12.46 -14.02
CA TYR A 510 -3.68 -12.21 -15.14
C TYR A 510 -4.91 -11.45 -14.64
N GLY A 511 -5.30 -10.39 -15.33
CA GLY A 511 -6.50 -9.61 -15.03
C GLY A 511 -7.29 -9.32 -16.30
N GLN A 512 -8.60 -9.55 -16.24
CA GLN A 512 -9.53 -9.31 -17.33
C GLN A 512 -10.73 -8.49 -16.83
N ASN A 513 -10.96 -7.32 -17.44
CA ASN A 513 -12.22 -6.61 -17.37
C ASN A 513 -13.20 -7.31 -18.32
N LYS A 514 -14.17 -8.00 -17.75
CA LYS A 514 -15.16 -8.80 -18.49
C LYS A 514 -16.21 -7.93 -19.17
N THR A 515 -16.55 -6.81 -18.55
CA THR A 515 -17.57 -5.87 -19.07
C THR A 515 -17.17 -5.29 -20.41
N ASP A 516 -15.90 -4.93 -20.57
CA ASP A 516 -15.40 -4.27 -21.78
C ASP A 516 -14.53 -5.20 -22.65
N ALA A 517 -14.32 -6.46 -22.24
CA ALA A 517 -13.41 -7.42 -22.88
C ALA A 517 -11.96 -6.90 -23.00
N ARG A 518 -11.51 -6.07 -22.07
CA ARG A 518 -10.16 -5.48 -21.99
C ARG A 518 -9.32 -6.13 -20.90
N ALA A 519 -7.99 -5.95 -20.94
CA ALA A 519 -7.14 -6.24 -19.80
C ALA A 519 -7.50 -5.31 -18.62
N LEU A 520 -7.19 -5.72 -17.40
CA LEU A 520 -7.17 -4.79 -16.27
C LEU A 520 -5.89 -3.97 -16.30
N TYR A 521 -5.98 -2.71 -15.84
CA TYR A 521 -4.81 -1.82 -15.76
C TYR A 521 -3.88 -2.22 -14.60
N GLN A 522 -2.61 -1.84 -14.73
CA GLN A 522 -1.58 -2.06 -13.71
C GLN A 522 -1.37 -3.53 -13.31
N VAL A 523 -1.72 -4.48 -14.18
CA VAL A 523 -1.41 -5.89 -13.96
C VAL A 523 0.07 -6.12 -14.19
N ARG A 524 0.78 -6.55 -13.14
CA ARG A 524 2.22 -6.79 -13.22
C ARG A 524 2.55 -7.91 -14.23
N PRO A 525 3.65 -7.76 -14.99
CA PRO A 525 4.17 -8.85 -15.82
C PRO A 525 4.68 -10.01 -14.96
N PHE A 526 4.88 -11.17 -15.59
CA PHE A 526 5.55 -12.30 -14.93
C PHE A 526 6.94 -11.89 -14.46
N GLU A 527 7.25 -12.21 -13.22
CA GLU A 527 8.49 -11.84 -12.56
C GLU A 527 9.11 -13.05 -11.84
N VAL A 528 10.43 -13.18 -11.95
CA VAL A 528 11.23 -14.17 -11.24
C VAL A 528 12.37 -13.44 -10.53
N ASN A 529 12.59 -13.78 -9.27
CA ASN A 529 13.73 -13.34 -8.46
C ASN A 529 14.54 -14.56 -8.03
N LEU A 530 15.86 -14.51 -8.25
CA LEU A 530 16.80 -15.49 -7.74
C LEU A 530 17.77 -14.80 -6.79
N ASN A 531 17.78 -15.23 -5.55
CA ASN A 531 18.74 -14.80 -4.54
C ASN A 531 19.72 -15.92 -4.28
N LEU A 532 21.02 -15.59 -4.29
CA LEU A 532 22.10 -16.45 -3.85
C LEU A 532 22.74 -15.79 -2.63
N ASP A 533 22.96 -16.54 -1.57
CA ASP A 533 23.49 -16.03 -0.32
C ASP A 533 24.52 -17.01 0.26
N TYR A 534 25.70 -16.49 0.57
CA TYR A 534 26.76 -17.19 1.29
C TYR A 534 26.99 -16.50 2.62
N LYS A 535 27.02 -17.25 3.69
CA LYS A 535 27.27 -16.76 5.04
C LYS A 535 28.25 -17.68 5.76
N ASP A 536 29.23 -17.08 6.43
CA ASP A 536 30.19 -17.84 7.25
C ASP A 536 30.58 -17.03 8.48
N TYR A 537 31.37 -17.66 9.35
CA TYR A 537 31.76 -17.14 10.65
C TYR A 537 33.26 -16.84 10.69
N PHE A 538 33.64 -15.85 11.47
CA PHE A 538 35.00 -15.56 11.85
C PHE A 538 35.05 -15.28 13.37
N SER A 539 36.22 -15.15 13.96
CA SER A 539 36.38 -15.05 15.41
C SER A 539 35.58 -13.92 16.09
N LEU A 540 35.30 -12.85 15.37
CA LEU A 540 34.60 -11.66 15.89
C LEU A 540 33.15 -11.53 15.41
N GLY A 541 32.66 -12.44 14.56
CA GLY A 541 31.29 -12.31 14.04
C GLY A 541 30.99 -13.15 12.80
N THR A 542 30.17 -12.59 11.91
CA THR A 542 29.78 -13.24 10.66
C THR A 542 30.01 -12.33 9.48
N TYR A 543 30.30 -12.92 8.32
CA TYR A 543 30.28 -12.21 7.05
C TYR A 543 29.34 -12.90 6.06
N ASN A 544 28.80 -12.14 5.13
CA ASN A 544 27.96 -12.69 4.09
C ASN A 544 28.20 -11.98 2.76
N PHE A 545 28.01 -12.73 1.68
CA PHE A 545 27.98 -12.25 0.31
C PHE A 545 26.70 -12.72 -0.34
N GLY A 546 26.13 -11.90 -1.20
CA GLY A 546 24.95 -12.34 -1.93
C GLY A 546 24.75 -11.60 -3.23
N SER A 547 23.88 -12.18 -4.04
CA SER A 547 23.40 -11.58 -5.27
C SER A 547 21.89 -11.74 -5.38
N ASN A 548 21.25 -10.79 -6.06
CA ASN A 548 19.86 -10.85 -6.44
C ASN A 548 19.73 -10.62 -7.95
N LEU A 549 19.24 -11.62 -8.66
CA LEU A 549 18.88 -11.52 -10.06
C LEU A 549 17.37 -11.40 -10.17
N ARG A 550 16.89 -10.30 -10.74
CA ARG A 550 15.47 -10.04 -11.01
C ARG A 550 15.22 -10.04 -12.50
N ALA A 551 14.32 -10.89 -12.97
CA ALA A 551 13.91 -10.96 -14.36
C ALA A 551 12.40 -10.71 -14.46
N VAL A 552 12.02 -9.76 -15.31
CA VAL A 552 10.63 -9.34 -15.54
C VAL A 552 10.34 -9.53 -17.02
N SER A 553 9.28 -10.27 -17.33
CA SER A 553 8.88 -10.54 -18.71
C SER A 553 8.31 -9.28 -19.38
N ARG A 554 8.15 -9.36 -20.69
CA ARG A 554 7.37 -8.38 -21.44
C ARG A 554 5.93 -8.40 -20.94
N GLN A 555 5.33 -7.23 -20.67
CA GLN A 555 3.88 -7.10 -20.54
C GLN A 555 3.28 -6.85 -21.93
N SER A 556 2.45 -7.75 -22.38
CA SER A 556 1.78 -7.66 -23.69
C SER A 556 0.29 -7.29 -23.60
N ARG A 557 -0.20 -7.08 -22.37
CA ARG A 557 -1.60 -6.79 -22.09
C ARG A 557 -1.71 -5.55 -21.20
N GLY A 558 -1.82 -4.40 -21.82
CA GLY A 558 -2.18 -3.14 -21.13
C GLY A 558 -3.67 -2.87 -21.28
N ASP A 559 -4.24 -2.16 -20.31
CA ASP A 559 -5.60 -1.61 -20.37
C ASP A 559 -5.62 -0.38 -21.27
N PHE A 560 -5.63 -0.60 -22.58
CA PHE A 560 -5.67 0.45 -23.58
C PHE A 560 -6.44 -0.04 -24.81
N ASP A 561 -7.48 0.70 -25.19
CA ASP A 561 -8.20 0.48 -26.43
C ASP A 561 -7.84 1.56 -27.46
N VAL A 562 -7.11 1.17 -28.50
CA VAL A 562 -6.65 2.06 -29.57
C VAL A 562 -7.82 2.73 -30.31
N LYS A 563 -8.95 2.03 -30.44
CA LYS A 563 -10.11 2.53 -31.20
C LYS A 563 -10.91 3.58 -30.42
N THR A 564 -11.14 3.31 -29.16
CA THR A 564 -11.97 4.18 -28.30
C THR A 564 -11.15 5.19 -27.49
N GLY A 565 -9.86 4.96 -27.29
CA GLY A 565 -9.01 5.73 -26.40
C GLY A 565 -9.33 5.51 -24.91
N LEU A 566 -10.13 4.48 -24.61
CA LEU A 566 -10.45 4.09 -23.23
C LEU A 566 -9.28 3.33 -22.60
N GLY A 567 -9.30 3.26 -21.28
CA GLY A 567 -8.27 2.58 -20.49
C GLY A 567 -7.29 3.55 -19.84
N ILE A 568 -6.60 3.05 -18.83
CA ILE A 568 -5.68 3.83 -17.99
C ILE A 568 -4.22 3.67 -18.41
N ASP A 569 -3.85 2.48 -18.89
CA ASP A 569 -2.49 2.22 -19.36
C ASP A 569 -2.18 3.07 -20.60
N ASN A 570 -0.93 3.54 -20.68
CA ASN A 570 -0.53 4.39 -21.78
C ASN A 570 -0.12 3.63 -23.02
N LYS A 571 0.14 2.35 -22.83
CA LYS A 571 0.64 1.43 -23.85
C LYS A 571 0.01 0.06 -23.65
N GLU A 572 -0.25 -0.60 -24.73
CA GLU A 572 -0.67 -1.99 -24.74
C GLU A 572 0.42 -2.94 -24.22
N SER A 573 1.67 -2.54 -24.30
CA SER A 573 2.80 -3.39 -23.91
C SER A 573 4.01 -2.63 -23.39
N ALA A 574 4.78 -3.29 -22.53
CA ALA A 574 6.09 -2.84 -22.08
C ALA A 574 7.16 -3.92 -22.27
N LYS A 575 8.40 -3.51 -22.51
CA LYS A 575 9.52 -4.43 -22.68
C LYS A 575 9.87 -5.08 -21.34
N GLY A 576 10.27 -6.36 -21.39
CA GLY A 576 10.88 -7.04 -20.26
C GLY A 576 12.31 -6.55 -19.99
N PHE A 577 12.80 -6.86 -18.81
CA PHE A 577 14.16 -6.53 -18.39
C PHE A 577 14.69 -7.54 -17.36
N ALA A 578 16.01 -7.51 -17.14
CA ALA A 578 16.64 -8.17 -16.01
C ALA A 578 17.65 -7.23 -15.36
N THR A 579 17.76 -7.31 -14.05
CA THR A 579 18.74 -6.58 -13.23
C THR A 579 19.43 -7.53 -12.28
N MET A 580 20.67 -7.22 -11.91
CA MET A 580 21.43 -7.97 -10.92
C MET A 580 22.01 -7.01 -9.88
N ASP A 581 21.90 -7.40 -8.62
CA ASP A 581 22.45 -6.70 -7.48
C ASP A 581 23.48 -7.60 -6.79
N LEU A 582 24.52 -6.99 -6.21
CA LEU A 582 25.53 -7.66 -5.40
C LEU A 582 25.66 -6.96 -4.05
N TYR A 583 25.96 -7.73 -3.01
CA TYR A 583 26.23 -7.17 -1.69
C TYR A 583 27.22 -8.00 -0.89
N ALA A 584 27.86 -7.33 0.06
CA ALA A 584 28.69 -7.94 1.10
C ALA A 584 28.33 -7.33 2.45
N GLY A 585 28.29 -8.13 3.49
CA GLY A 585 27.95 -7.73 4.84
C GLY A 585 28.91 -8.30 5.88
N LEU A 586 29.09 -7.55 6.97
CA LEU A 586 29.85 -7.94 8.16
C LEU A 586 28.98 -7.67 9.39
N ASN A 587 28.93 -8.61 10.32
CA ASN A 587 28.28 -8.44 11.63
C ASN A 587 29.25 -8.82 12.73
N PHE A 588 29.48 -7.91 13.66
CA PHE A 588 30.39 -8.10 14.78
C PHE A 588 29.58 -8.32 16.06
N LYS A 589 29.70 -9.54 16.66
CA LYS A 589 29.09 -9.91 17.94
C LYS A 589 27.62 -9.48 18.09
N ASP A 590 26.84 -9.50 16.99
CA ASP A 590 25.44 -9.07 16.90
C ASP A 590 25.16 -7.62 17.38
N LYS A 591 26.21 -6.84 17.65
CA LYS A 591 26.11 -5.45 18.13
C LYS A 591 26.32 -4.41 17.04
N PHE A 592 27.18 -4.74 16.08
CA PHE A 592 27.53 -3.82 14.98
C PHE A 592 27.50 -4.55 13.65
N GLY A 593 26.87 -3.96 12.66
CA GLY A 593 26.87 -4.51 11.31
C GLY A 593 27.03 -3.44 10.25
N MET A 594 27.63 -3.88 9.14
CA MET A 594 27.88 -3.07 7.96
C MET A 594 27.51 -3.86 6.71
N ARG A 595 26.90 -3.20 5.72
CA ARG A 595 26.63 -3.79 4.41
C ARG A 595 26.99 -2.79 3.32
N LEU A 596 27.79 -3.25 2.37
CA LEU A 596 28.10 -2.58 1.11
C LEU A 596 27.40 -3.31 -0.03
N GLY A 597 26.82 -2.59 -0.97
CA GLY A 597 26.20 -3.23 -2.13
C GLY A 597 26.13 -2.34 -3.35
N VAL A 598 25.88 -2.97 -4.48
CA VAL A 598 25.69 -2.34 -5.78
C VAL A 598 24.42 -2.91 -6.39
N ASN A 599 23.42 -2.07 -6.59
CA ASN A 599 22.19 -2.43 -7.30
C ASN A 599 22.35 -2.13 -8.79
N ASN A 600 21.65 -2.94 -9.61
CA ASN A 600 21.68 -2.83 -11.08
C ASN A 600 23.12 -2.71 -11.61
N ILE A 601 23.96 -3.72 -11.32
CA ILE A 601 25.41 -3.68 -11.61
C ILE A 601 25.74 -3.42 -13.08
N PHE A 602 24.85 -3.84 -13.99
CA PHE A 602 25.01 -3.66 -15.44
C PHE A 602 24.50 -2.31 -15.95
N ASP A 603 24.08 -1.42 -15.06
CA ASP A 603 23.55 -0.09 -15.40
C ASP A 603 22.40 -0.17 -16.43
N LYS A 604 21.55 -1.19 -16.29
CA LYS A 604 20.45 -1.44 -17.23
C LYS A 604 19.44 -0.29 -17.16
N LYS A 605 19.13 0.33 -18.30
CA LYS A 605 18.00 1.23 -18.44
C LYS A 605 16.71 0.42 -18.53
N TYR A 606 15.81 0.62 -17.61
CA TYR A 606 14.49 -0.04 -17.58
C TYR A 606 13.44 0.83 -16.92
N SER A 607 12.19 0.48 -17.14
CA SER A 607 11.04 1.07 -16.45
C SER A 607 10.07 -0.02 -16.08
N GLU A 608 9.49 0.10 -14.90
CA GLU A 608 8.41 -0.77 -14.45
C GLU A 608 7.15 -0.50 -15.29
N PHE A 609 6.42 -1.53 -15.67
CA PHE A 609 5.15 -1.37 -16.40
C PHE A 609 4.17 -0.49 -15.63
N ILE A 610 4.10 -0.68 -14.32
CA ILE A 610 3.17 0.04 -13.43
C ILE A 610 3.63 1.46 -13.08
N SER A 611 4.89 1.83 -13.29
CA SER A 611 5.42 3.15 -12.87
C SER A 611 4.97 4.32 -13.74
N GLY A 612 4.49 4.04 -14.95
CA GLY A 612 4.01 5.06 -15.90
C GLY A 612 2.50 5.24 -15.94
N ASN A 613 1.76 4.40 -15.23
CA ASN A 613 0.31 4.28 -15.34
C ASN A 613 -0.37 4.88 -14.12
N HIS A 614 -0.14 6.17 -13.87
CA HIS A 614 -0.79 6.81 -12.75
C HIS A 614 -2.09 7.47 -13.18
N VAL A 615 -3.18 7.11 -12.50
CA VAL A 615 -4.53 7.64 -12.76
C VAL A 615 -4.59 9.17 -12.74
N GLU A 616 -3.72 9.80 -11.96
CA GLU A 616 -3.66 11.26 -11.83
C GLU A 616 -2.55 11.91 -12.68
N ALA A 617 -1.83 11.15 -13.47
CA ALA A 617 -0.77 11.72 -14.29
C ALA A 617 -1.36 12.54 -15.44
N LEU A 618 -0.98 13.82 -15.50
CA LEU A 618 -1.37 14.75 -16.57
C LEU A 618 -0.86 14.32 -17.94
N ALA A 619 0.30 13.72 -17.96
CA ALA A 619 0.86 12.99 -19.09
C ALA A 619 1.50 11.74 -18.52
N PRO A 620 1.14 10.58 -19.03
CA PRO A 620 1.77 9.37 -18.64
C PRO A 620 3.22 9.39 -19.10
N SER A 621 4.11 9.78 -18.21
CA SER A 621 5.54 9.71 -18.46
C SER A 621 6.04 8.38 -17.90
N VAL A 622 6.62 7.57 -18.75
CA VAL A 622 7.38 6.41 -18.31
C VAL A 622 8.58 6.91 -17.51
N VAL A 623 8.56 6.67 -16.21
CA VAL A 623 9.68 6.98 -15.33
C VAL A 623 10.64 5.79 -15.35
N ASN A 624 11.86 6.01 -15.81
CA ASN A 624 12.88 4.99 -15.75
C ASN A 624 13.32 4.76 -14.30
N ALA A 625 13.58 3.51 -13.97
CA ALA A 625 14.11 3.12 -12.68
C ALA A 625 15.59 3.56 -12.52
N PRO A 626 16.13 3.59 -11.29
CA PRO A 626 17.52 3.90 -11.05
C PRO A 626 18.49 3.01 -11.86
N GLY A 627 19.51 3.63 -12.40
CA GLY A 627 20.66 2.94 -12.98
C GLY A 627 21.51 2.29 -11.89
N ARG A 628 22.79 1.99 -12.20
CA ARG A 628 23.72 1.43 -11.22
C ARG A 628 23.89 2.35 -10.03
N ASN A 629 23.87 1.75 -8.84
CA ASN A 629 23.85 2.50 -7.63
C ASN A 629 24.54 1.77 -6.47
N ILE A 630 25.41 2.49 -5.78
CA ILE A 630 26.20 1.98 -4.67
C ILE A 630 25.59 2.44 -3.36
N TYR A 631 25.50 1.55 -2.40
CA TYR A 631 25.05 1.88 -1.05
C TYR A 631 25.96 1.30 0.02
N LEU A 632 26.00 1.98 1.15
CA LEU A 632 26.64 1.53 2.38
C LEU A 632 25.68 1.76 3.54
N SER A 633 25.45 0.76 4.35
CA SER A 633 24.62 0.85 5.54
C SER A 633 25.34 0.34 6.78
N PHE A 634 24.97 0.90 7.93
CA PHE A 634 25.46 0.54 9.24
C PHE A 634 24.30 0.34 10.20
N HIS A 635 24.44 -0.61 11.10
CA HIS A 635 23.58 -0.73 12.27
C HIS A 635 24.42 -1.01 13.51
N ALA A 636 23.97 -0.48 14.63
CA ALA A 636 24.58 -0.75 15.93
C ALA A 636 23.47 -0.95 16.97
N ALA A 637 23.70 -1.85 17.94
CA ALA A 637 22.79 -2.14 19.05
C ALA A 637 23.60 -2.33 20.32
N PHE A 638 23.24 -1.60 21.40
CA PHE A 638 23.94 -1.55 22.68
C PHE A 638 23.01 -1.85 23.85
#